data_4b637a37a6a54822c496eb5854986560
#
_entry.id   4b637a37a6a54822c496eb5854986560
#
_cell.length_a   1.000
_cell.length_b   1.000
_cell.length_c   1.000
_cell.angle_alpha   90.00
_cell.angle_beta   90.00
_cell.angle_gamma   90.00
#
_symmetry.space_group_name_H-M   'P 1'
#
loop_
_entity.id
_entity.type
_entity.pdbx_description
1 polymer ?
#
loop_
_entity_poly.entity_id
_entity_poly.type
_entity_poly.pdbx_seq_one_letter_code
_entity_poly.pdbx_strand_id
1 'polypeptide(L)'
;MSAPDAGLSRQAMKHYQAGQFREAEHLFRRLVEQDATNWQFALMLGLSRHSQGAVDDAFKWVKRSVELGDGQPSTHYYYGRLLTDAGKPSAAREQFAQAIALDPNHVEARTGMGLISVLSGDYKRAVGEFKTALRANEDYIPALAALARALVELEQFEEAFPHADKALRADPDSPVSQEVMGRVLYGLGQLDLAEKCFRNALSVRPEHGELHAGLADVLRVRHRDQEALQHYVKAMENQFGGSEVVINTSVCLERIGDVPQARMLLEKAATRWPQDKSIALRRAELALLGGDPDAAGELLAQLDATDPEVIMLQARLADAAGDSVAARDMLEQLVEADTDGEHRQARLLLAKVRSNVNPEDADSAREPIAALLKRDPPVPDAVLVWAMICENAGDFGEACRALEELLASEAISDQDRRILHNRLANCYDRADEKTLAWANWKKGGWRIAPHASRLEAQRGSGVLDAWLAHDLSDLDTRPFDDGFAEPVIVAGWPGSGREIVLTPLAGHPEVAALPPEGETRRLEALGLPAEPAALRGADRDSMHLARKRFMRGAARDADHQKRPVVTLEAGWWEAAAIPALVRHFPGVKIVLPVVDPDDLALQWRMDGYADVDGMIGQYRKELELWRNMRDKLDLNIIEIGRGELLENPAETFDRLCSELGLGSADAPGKMAERIRDSQRFVPEGSGSRYAPMAEKD
;
A
#
# COMPACT_ATOMS: atom_id res chain seq x y z
N MET A 1 -65.97 27.58 11.51
CA MET A 1 -64.80 27.23 10.72
C MET A 1 -65.18 26.07 9.85
N SER A 2 -65.07 26.17 8.52
CA SER A 2 -65.31 25.04 7.60
C SER A 2 -64.31 23.93 7.85
N ALA A 3 -64.75 22.67 7.86
CA ALA A 3 -63.85 21.54 8.00
C ALA A 3 -62.73 21.62 6.95
N PRO A 4 -61.47 21.30 7.30
CA PRO A 4 -60.38 21.33 6.36
C PRO A 4 -60.69 20.41 5.16
N ASP A 5 -60.38 20.89 3.95
CA ASP A 5 -60.65 20.20 2.70
C ASP A 5 -59.83 18.88 2.62
N ALA A 6 -60.47 17.75 2.87
CA ALA A 6 -59.87 16.42 2.82
C ALA A 6 -59.35 16.08 1.42
N GLY A 7 -59.88 16.71 0.37
CA GLY A 7 -59.35 16.60 -0.99
C GLY A 7 -58.04 17.30 -1.15
N LEU A 8 -57.95 18.52 -0.63
CA LEU A 8 -56.72 19.33 -0.66
C LEU A 8 -55.58 18.66 0.12
N SER A 9 -55.88 18.10 1.30
CA SER A 9 -54.88 17.38 2.12
C SER A 9 -54.34 16.15 1.39
N ARG A 10 -55.20 15.33 0.76
CA ARG A 10 -54.72 14.19 -0.06
C ARG A 10 -53.88 14.63 -1.24
N GLN A 11 -54.23 15.71 -1.91
CA GLN A 11 -53.47 16.26 -3.02
C GLN A 11 -52.08 16.76 -2.54
N ALA A 12 -52.01 17.50 -1.43
CA ALA A 12 -50.78 17.96 -0.83
C ALA A 12 -49.84 16.80 -0.49
N MET A 13 -50.37 15.74 0.14
CA MET A 13 -49.62 14.54 0.47
C MET A 13 -49.07 13.82 -0.77
N LYS A 14 -49.91 13.73 -1.84
CA LYS A 14 -49.50 13.13 -3.12
C LYS A 14 -48.32 13.90 -3.74
N HIS A 15 -48.34 15.23 -3.76
CA HIS A 15 -47.24 16.04 -4.24
C HIS A 15 -46.00 15.85 -3.38
N TYR A 16 -46.12 15.79 -2.06
CA TYR A 16 -45.02 15.55 -1.15
C TYR A 16 -44.33 14.17 -1.43
N GLN A 17 -45.15 13.11 -1.57
CA GLN A 17 -44.67 11.76 -1.88
C GLN A 17 -44.02 11.66 -3.26
N ALA A 18 -44.46 12.50 -4.22
CA ALA A 18 -43.89 12.60 -5.56
C ALA A 18 -42.62 13.48 -5.62
N GLY A 19 -42.08 13.98 -4.48
CA GLY A 19 -40.94 14.87 -4.43
C GLY A 19 -41.19 16.29 -4.94
N GLN A 20 -42.46 16.65 -5.20
CA GLN A 20 -42.90 17.96 -5.68
C GLN A 20 -43.09 18.87 -4.46
N PHE A 21 -41.99 19.23 -3.80
CA PHE A 21 -42.03 19.89 -2.50
C PHE A 21 -42.56 21.33 -2.54
N ARG A 22 -42.43 22.05 -3.68
CA ARG A 22 -42.97 23.40 -3.84
C ARG A 22 -44.47 23.38 -3.94
N GLU A 23 -45.02 22.46 -4.71
CA GLU A 23 -46.47 22.24 -4.85
C GLU A 23 -47.08 21.77 -3.54
N ALA A 24 -46.42 20.83 -2.87
CA ALA A 24 -46.85 20.37 -1.54
C ALA A 24 -46.87 21.53 -0.52
N GLU A 25 -45.81 22.36 -0.48
CA GLU A 25 -45.74 23.54 0.38
C GLU A 25 -46.92 24.49 0.15
N HIS A 26 -47.18 24.82 -1.12
CA HIS A 26 -48.28 25.72 -1.45
C HIS A 26 -49.62 25.22 -0.91
N LEU A 27 -49.89 23.92 -1.06
CA LEU A 27 -51.14 23.32 -0.59
C LEU A 27 -51.16 23.19 0.95
N PHE A 28 -50.08 22.79 1.60
CA PHE A 28 -50.02 22.75 3.07
C PHE A 28 -50.13 24.14 3.70
N ARG A 29 -49.59 25.17 3.07
CA ARG A 29 -49.76 26.57 3.53
C ARG A 29 -51.25 26.99 3.55
N ARG A 30 -51.99 26.67 2.48
CA ARG A 30 -53.42 26.92 2.42
C ARG A 30 -54.18 26.12 3.48
N LEU A 31 -53.76 24.86 3.76
CA LEU A 31 -54.38 24.06 4.81
C LEU A 31 -54.15 24.61 6.21
N VAL A 32 -52.96 25.12 6.47
CA VAL A 32 -52.63 25.85 7.72
C VAL A 32 -53.41 27.13 7.86
N GLU A 33 -53.66 27.86 6.77
CA GLU A 33 -54.52 29.05 6.76
C GLU A 33 -55.98 28.71 7.08
N GLN A 34 -56.47 27.54 6.66
CA GLN A 34 -57.81 27.06 6.96
C GLN A 34 -57.94 26.56 8.40
N ASP A 35 -56.90 25.85 8.90
CA ASP A 35 -56.86 25.30 10.25
C ASP A 35 -55.47 25.51 10.85
N ALA A 36 -55.23 26.65 11.48
CA ALA A 36 -53.97 26.99 12.10
C ALA A 36 -53.64 26.19 13.37
N THR A 37 -54.58 25.37 13.84
CA THR A 37 -54.39 24.52 15.04
C THR A 37 -53.99 23.10 14.70
N ASN A 38 -54.05 22.73 13.45
CA ASN A 38 -53.70 21.37 13.00
C ASN A 38 -52.20 21.15 12.94
N TRP A 39 -51.68 20.40 13.88
CA TRP A 39 -50.23 20.11 13.98
C TRP A 39 -49.69 19.34 12.77
N GLN A 40 -50.51 18.49 12.13
CA GLN A 40 -50.08 17.69 10.97
C GLN A 40 -49.80 18.61 9.76
N PHE A 41 -50.65 19.61 9.53
CA PHE A 41 -50.41 20.58 8.44
C PHE A 41 -49.16 21.43 8.68
N ALA A 42 -48.96 21.87 9.91
CA ALA A 42 -47.76 22.59 10.31
C ALA A 42 -46.53 21.74 10.14
N LEU A 43 -46.56 20.47 10.55
CA LEU A 43 -45.43 19.52 10.37
C LEU A 43 -45.11 19.32 8.90
N MET A 44 -46.12 19.00 8.07
CA MET A 44 -45.88 18.73 6.65
C MET A 44 -45.42 19.99 5.87
N LEU A 45 -45.87 21.16 6.27
CA LEU A 45 -45.36 22.44 5.75
C LEU A 45 -43.89 22.58 6.09
N GLY A 46 -43.48 22.32 7.34
CA GLY A 46 -42.12 22.37 7.78
C GLY A 46 -41.20 21.37 7.05
N LEU A 47 -41.68 20.13 6.89
CA LEU A 47 -40.95 19.09 6.15
C LEU A 47 -40.80 19.44 4.66
N SER A 48 -41.85 20.03 4.04
CA SER A 48 -41.75 20.49 2.65
C SER A 48 -40.73 21.60 2.46
N ARG A 49 -40.59 22.50 3.44
CA ARG A 49 -39.59 23.58 3.46
C ARG A 49 -38.18 23.01 3.67
N HIS A 50 -38.02 22.03 4.55
CA HIS A 50 -36.77 21.36 4.78
C HIS A 50 -36.24 20.69 3.49
N SER A 51 -37.08 19.96 2.80
CA SER A 51 -36.74 19.29 1.53
C SER A 51 -36.38 20.27 0.40
N GLN A 52 -36.71 21.55 0.53
CA GLN A 52 -36.32 22.62 -0.37
C GLN A 52 -35.05 23.38 0.10
N GLY A 53 -34.42 22.97 1.21
CA GLY A 53 -33.25 23.64 1.79
C GLY A 53 -33.56 24.91 2.61
N ALA A 54 -34.83 25.21 2.82
CA ALA A 54 -35.26 26.38 3.62
C ALA A 54 -35.28 26.06 5.12
N VAL A 55 -34.10 25.89 5.70
CA VAL A 55 -33.88 25.32 7.04
C VAL A 55 -34.55 26.14 8.14
N ASP A 56 -34.41 27.47 8.13
CA ASP A 56 -35.00 28.35 9.18
C ASP A 56 -36.53 28.28 9.21
N ASP A 57 -37.16 28.32 8.04
CA ASP A 57 -38.59 28.15 7.93
C ASP A 57 -39.05 26.78 8.35
N ALA A 58 -38.30 25.76 8.01
CA ALA A 58 -38.58 24.36 8.44
C ALA A 58 -38.57 24.27 9.97
N PHE A 59 -37.56 24.83 10.64
CA PHE A 59 -37.51 24.88 12.10
C PHE A 59 -38.69 25.57 12.71
N LYS A 60 -39.11 26.72 12.15
CA LYS A 60 -40.26 27.47 12.62
C LYS A 60 -41.54 26.65 12.59
N TRP A 61 -41.78 25.97 11.45
CA TRP A 61 -43.06 25.24 11.28
C TRP A 61 -43.04 23.91 12.02
N VAL A 62 -41.91 23.20 12.06
CA VAL A 62 -41.82 21.95 12.83
C VAL A 62 -41.91 22.23 14.34
N LYS A 63 -41.27 23.30 14.84
CA LYS A 63 -41.42 23.73 16.24
C LYS A 63 -42.88 24.09 16.54
N ARG A 64 -43.51 24.78 15.62
CA ARG A 64 -44.97 25.11 15.77
C ARG A 64 -45.83 23.83 15.80
N SER A 65 -45.48 22.80 15.05
CA SER A 65 -46.17 21.50 15.10
C SER A 65 -46.03 20.81 16.47
N VAL A 66 -44.89 20.95 17.13
CA VAL A 66 -44.67 20.41 18.49
C VAL A 66 -45.57 21.16 19.50
N GLU A 67 -45.66 22.51 19.40
CA GLU A 67 -46.53 23.31 20.28
C GLU A 67 -48.02 22.97 20.11
N LEU A 68 -48.44 22.64 18.87
CA LEU A 68 -49.84 22.31 18.55
C LEU A 68 -50.18 20.89 18.81
N GLY A 69 -49.23 19.98 18.61
CA GLY A 69 -49.37 18.54 18.73
C GLY A 69 -48.89 18.02 20.07
N ASP A 70 -49.28 18.67 21.17
CA ASP A 70 -48.91 18.24 22.51
C ASP A 70 -49.26 16.76 22.73
N GLY A 71 -48.30 15.93 23.09
CA GLY A 71 -48.45 14.50 23.25
C GLY A 71 -48.38 13.67 21.95
N GLN A 72 -47.95 14.23 20.82
CA GLN A 72 -47.72 13.50 19.57
C GLN A 72 -46.26 13.12 19.39
N PRO A 73 -45.87 11.85 19.48
CA PRO A 73 -44.48 11.39 19.35
C PRO A 73 -43.82 11.83 18.04
N SER A 74 -44.57 11.78 16.95
CA SER A 74 -44.05 12.11 15.61
C SER A 74 -43.58 13.54 15.48
N THR A 75 -44.21 14.53 16.15
CA THR A 75 -43.73 15.92 16.07
C THR A 75 -42.36 16.11 16.70
N HIS A 76 -42.14 15.48 17.85
CA HIS A 76 -40.86 15.46 18.54
C HIS A 76 -39.81 14.69 17.73
N TYR A 77 -40.17 13.55 17.12
CA TYR A 77 -39.27 12.79 16.25
C TYR A 77 -38.79 13.64 15.07
N TYR A 78 -39.70 14.26 14.32
CA TYR A 78 -39.29 15.08 13.16
C TYR A 78 -38.50 16.35 13.57
N TYR A 79 -38.81 16.92 14.73
CA TYR A 79 -38.02 18.02 15.26
C TYR A 79 -36.60 17.58 15.65
N GLY A 80 -36.47 16.43 16.30
CA GLY A 80 -35.19 15.81 16.61
C GLY A 80 -34.37 15.52 15.34
N ARG A 81 -34.99 15.00 14.28
CA ARG A 81 -34.33 14.77 13.00
C ARG A 81 -33.80 16.07 12.38
N LEU A 82 -34.62 17.11 12.37
CA LEU A 82 -34.21 18.44 11.87
C LEU A 82 -33.01 19.01 12.65
N LEU A 83 -33.02 18.82 13.97
CA LEU A 83 -31.91 19.25 14.83
C LEU A 83 -30.64 18.45 14.58
N THR A 84 -30.76 17.16 14.25
CA THR A 84 -29.63 16.32 13.85
C THR A 84 -29.02 16.84 12.55
N ASP A 85 -29.84 17.07 11.52
CA ASP A 85 -29.42 17.61 10.22
C ASP A 85 -28.75 19.00 10.34
N ALA A 86 -29.15 19.79 11.35
CA ALA A 86 -28.57 21.08 11.66
C ALA A 86 -27.32 21.04 12.59
N GLY A 87 -26.78 19.85 12.87
CA GLY A 87 -25.60 19.70 13.73
C GLY A 87 -25.83 20.04 15.21
N LYS A 88 -27.06 19.87 15.72
CA LYS A 88 -27.42 20.15 17.13
C LYS A 88 -27.79 18.85 17.88
N PRO A 89 -26.82 17.93 18.09
CA PRO A 89 -27.11 16.58 18.58
C PRO A 89 -27.68 16.56 20.00
N SER A 90 -27.26 17.47 20.87
CA SER A 90 -27.79 17.53 22.25
C SER A 90 -29.30 17.86 22.27
N ALA A 91 -29.72 18.88 21.50
CA ALA A 91 -31.11 19.24 21.38
C ALA A 91 -31.95 18.17 20.66
N ALA A 92 -31.34 17.50 19.64
CA ALA A 92 -32.00 16.36 18.98
C ALA A 92 -32.26 15.22 19.94
N ARG A 93 -31.29 14.91 20.80
CA ARG A 93 -31.43 13.88 21.87
C ARG A 93 -32.61 14.15 22.78
N GLU A 94 -32.79 15.39 23.20
CA GLU A 94 -33.93 15.79 24.05
C GLU A 94 -35.26 15.54 23.34
N GLN A 95 -35.35 15.89 22.06
CA GLN A 95 -36.58 15.70 21.28
C GLN A 95 -36.86 14.20 21.02
N PHE A 96 -35.87 13.39 20.70
CA PHE A 96 -36.04 11.94 20.59
C PHE A 96 -36.46 11.31 21.93
N ALA A 97 -35.91 11.78 23.06
CA ALA A 97 -36.31 11.34 24.38
C ALA A 97 -37.76 11.66 24.71
N GLN A 98 -38.26 12.85 24.31
CA GLN A 98 -39.66 13.19 24.46
C GLN A 98 -40.56 12.30 23.58
N ALA A 99 -40.16 12.04 22.32
CA ALA A 99 -40.93 11.11 21.46
C ALA A 99 -40.99 9.71 22.07
N ILE A 100 -39.92 9.19 22.66
CA ILE A 100 -39.85 7.88 23.31
C ILE A 100 -40.64 7.88 24.64
N ALA A 101 -40.68 8.99 25.38
CA ALA A 101 -41.46 9.10 26.59
C ALA A 101 -42.94 9.05 26.30
N LEU A 102 -43.39 9.60 25.18
CA LEU A 102 -44.78 9.56 24.70
C LEU A 102 -45.16 8.21 24.09
N ASP A 103 -44.28 7.61 23.34
CA ASP A 103 -44.41 6.27 22.76
C ASP A 103 -43.09 5.46 22.93
N PRO A 104 -43.03 4.59 23.95
CA PRO A 104 -41.85 3.76 24.18
C PRO A 104 -41.49 2.83 23.01
N ASN A 105 -42.40 2.54 22.09
CA ASN A 105 -42.19 1.69 20.93
C ASN A 105 -41.98 2.47 19.62
N HIS A 106 -41.74 3.80 19.70
CA HIS A 106 -41.50 4.62 18.52
C HIS A 106 -40.13 4.27 17.93
N VAL A 107 -40.14 3.41 16.90
CA VAL A 107 -38.96 2.80 16.29
C VAL A 107 -38.01 3.85 15.71
N GLU A 108 -38.56 4.85 15.00
CA GLU A 108 -37.78 5.90 14.36
C GLU A 108 -37.10 6.81 15.37
N ALA A 109 -37.73 7.15 16.50
CA ALA A 109 -37.13 7.97 17.54
C ALA A 109 -36.02 7.23 18.27
N ARG A 110 -36.15 5.92 18.53
CA ARG A 110 -35.08 5.10 19.08
C ARG A 110 -33.94 4.95 18.10
N THR A 111 -34.23 4.76 16.82
CA THR A 111 -33.19 4.75 15.78
C THR A 111 -32.45 6.09 15.74
N GLY A 112 -33.20 7.22 15.81
CA GLY A 112 -32.62 8.55 15.92
C GLY A 112 -31.73 8.73 17.16
N MET A 113 -32.14 8.20 18.30
CA MET A 113 -31.33 8.22 19.54
C MET A 113 -30.02 7.43 19.36
N GLY A 114 -30.07 6.26 18.74
CA GLY A 114 -28.91 5.45 18.40
C GLY A 114 -27.96 6.20 17.46
N LEU A 115 -28.46 6.88 16.43
CA LEU A 115 -27.65 7.70 15.51
C LEU A 115 -26.94 8.85 16.24
N ILE A 116 -27.61 9.51 17.22
CA ILE A 116 -26.95 10.52 18.07
C ILE A 116 -25.81 9.91 18.89
N SER A 117 -25.98 8.65 19.36
CA SER A 117 -24.91 7.94 20.06
C SER A 117 -23.72 7.62 19.14
N VAL A 118 -23.99 7.24 17.89
CA VAL A 118 -22.96 7.05 16.86
C VAL A 118 -22.18 8.36 16.62
N LEU A 119 -22.87 9.49 16.47
CA LEU A 119 -22.23 10.81 16.28
C LEU A 119 -21.32 11.23 17.46
N SER A 120 -21.58 10.69 18.64
CA SER A 120 -20.75 10.91 19.83
C SER A 120 -19.70 9.81 20.07
N GLY A 121 -19.53 8.86 19.16
CA GLY A 121 -18.59 7.74 19.29
C GLY A 121 -19.02 6.65 20.29
N ASP A 122 -20.20 6.76 20.89
CA ASP A 122 -20.71 5.78 21.87
C ASP A 122 -21.45 4.64 21.15
N TYR A 123 -20.67 3.82 20.43
CA TYR A 123 -21.20 2.70 19.63
C TYR A 123 -21.90 1.65 20.49
N LYS A 124 -21.41 1.39 21.73
CA LYS A 124 -22.05 0.43 22.64
C LYS A 124 -23.47 0.85 23.01
N ARG A 125 -23.66 2.14 23.31
CA ARG A 125 -24.99 2.70 23.57
C ARG A 125 -25.85 2.70 22.32
N ALA A 126 -25.31 3.04 21.15
CA ALA A 126 -26.01 3.00 19.87
C ALA A 126 -26.57 1.59 19.58
N VAL A 127 -25.77 0.54 19.76
CA VAL A 127 -26.19 -0.86 19.63
C VAL A 127 -27.38 -1.17 20.54
N GLY A 128 -27.36 -0.72 21.80
CA GLY A 128 -28.48 -0.90 22.73
C GLY A 128 -29.79 -0.25 22.25
N GLU A 129 -29.71 0.98 21.75
CA GLU A 129 -30.87 1.70 21.23
C GLU A 129 -31.41 1.05 19.94
N PHE A 130 -30.55 0.65 19.00
CA PHE A 130 -30.97 -0.03 17.78
C PHE A 130 -31.60 -1.40 18.05
N LYS A 131 -31.03 -2.21 18.96
CA LYS A 131 -31.63 -3.48 19.38
C LYS A 131 -33.00 -3.26 20.00
N THR A 132 -33.20 -2.18 20.76
CA THR A 132 -34.50 -1.85 21.34
C THR A 132 -35.49 -1.40 20.28
N ALA A 133 -35.06 -0.62 19.29
CA ALA A 133 -35.90 -0.26 18.15
C ALA A 133 -36.37 -1.51 17.36
N LEU A 134 -35.44 -2.44 17.13
CA LEU A 134 -35.74 -3.70 16.41
C LEU A 134 -36.65 -4.69 17.19
N ARG A 135 -36.72 -4.58 18.54
CA ARG A 135 -37.72 -5.33 19.31
C ARG A 135 -39.14 -4.85 19.02
N ALA A 136 -39.33 -3.57 18.73
CA ALA A 136 -40.62 -3.01 18.39
C ALA A 136 -40.99 -3.25 16.90
N ASN A 137 -40.03 -3.22 16.01
CA ASN A 137 -40.16 -3.57 14.59
C ASN A 137 -38.87 -4.23 14.09
N GLU A 138 -38.88 -5.55 13.98
CA GLU A 138 -37.70 -6.34 13.60
C GLU A 138 -37.27 -6.18 12.13
N ASP A 139 -38.18 -5.66 11.27
CA ASP A 139 -37.95 -5.47 9.83
C ASP A 139 -37.62 -4.00 9.47
N TYR A 140 -37.38 -3.15 10.48
CA TYR A 140 -37.09 -1.75 10.20
C TYR A 140 -35.69 -1.58 9.62
N ILE A 141 -35.59 -1.49 8.29
CA ILE A 141 -34.33 -1.47 7.51
C ILE A 141 -33.33 -0.42 8.03
N PRO A 142 -33.74 0.87 8.32
CA PRO A 142 -32.78 1.86 8.81
C PRO A 142 -32.11 1.46 10.13
N ALA A 143 -32.82 0.80 11.05
CA ALA A 143 -32.26 0.33 12.30
C ALA A 143 -31.37 -0.90 12.10
N LEU A 144 -31.72 -1.81 11.19
CA LEU A 144 -30.90 -2.98 10.83
C LEU A 144 -29.54 -2.53 10.26
N ALA A 145 -29.55 -1.63 9.28
CA ALA A 145 -28.32 -1.11 8.67
C ALA A 145 -27.48 -0.31 9.70
N ALA A 146 -28.12 0.54 10.52
CA ALA A 146 -27.43 1.30 11.55
C ALA A 146 -26.85 0.43 12.67
N LEU A 147 -27.55 -0.64 13.07
CA LEU A 147 -27.04 -1.63 14.03
C LEU A 147 -25.83 -2.35 13.49
N ALA A 148 -25.92 -2.87 12.27
CA ALA A 148 -24.79 -3.56 11.63
C ALA A 148 -23.58 -2.63 11.49
N ARG A 149 -23.76 -1.36 11.10
CA ARG A 149 -22.70 -0.36 11.02
C ARG A 149 -22.06 -0.09 12.39
N ALA A 150 -22.88 0.06 13.46
CA ALA A 150 -22.36 0.27 14.80
C ALA A 150 -21.58 -0.95 15.35
N LEU A 151 -21.99 -2.16 14.98
CA LEU A 151 -21.28 -3.40 15.29
C LEU A 151 -19.96 -3.52 14.51
N VAL A 152 -19.90 -3.04 13.26
CA VAL A 152 -18.64 -2.95 12.48
C VAL A 152 -17.63 -2.04 13.19
N GLU A 153 -18.07 -0.88 13.69
CA GLU A 153 -17.18 0.03 14.44
C GLU A 153 -16.69 -0.56 15.78
N LEU A 154 -17.37 -1.58 16.28
CA LEU A 154 -16.97 -2.38 17.45
C LEU A 154 -16.21 -3.65 17.07
N GLU A 155 -15.89 -3.86 15.78
CA GLU A 155 -15.24 -5.05 15.22
C GLU A 155 -16.02 -6.37 15.50
N GLN A 156 -17.34 -6.28 15.73
CA GLN A 156 -18.24 -7.41 16.00
C GLN A 156 -18.88 -7.89 14.69
N PHE A 157 -18.07 -8.34 13.74
CA PHE A 157 -18.50 -8.63 12.37
C PHE A 157 -19.48 -9.81 12.29
N GLU A 158 -19.27 -10.87 13.07
CA GLU A 158 -20.16 -12.04 13.11
C GLU A 158 -21.55 -11.65 13.61
N GLU A 159 -21.63 -10.75 14.59
CA GLU A 159 -22.90 -10.25 15.10
C GLU A 159 -23.56 -9.27 14.11
N ALA A 160 -22.75 -8.48 13.38
CA ALA A 160 -23.24 -7.53 12.38
C ALA A 160 -23.84 -8.22 11.15
N PHE A 161 -23.32 -9.39 10.76
CA PHE A 161 -23.70 -10.09 9.52
C PHE A 161 -25.20 -10.36 9.39
N PRO A 162 -25.92 -10.99 10.35
CA PRO A 162 -27.34 -11.26 10.18
C PRO A 162 -28.19 -10.00 10.03
N HIS A 163 -27.81 -8.89 10.63
CA HIS A 163 -28.51 -7.62 10.50
C HIS A 163 -28.27 -6.96 9.15
N ALA A 164 -27.03 -6.98 8.66
CA ALA A 164 -26.70 -6.49 7.33
C ALA A 164 -27.35 -7.35 6.24
N ASP A 165 -27.35 -8.67 6.37
CA ASP A 165 -27.98 -9.60 5.42
C ASP A 165 -29.51 -9.38 5.35
N LYS A 166 -30.18 -9.19 6.52
CA LYS A 166 -31.60 -8.89 6.57
C LYS A 166 -31.91 -7.54 5.91
N ALA A 167 -31.09 -6.50 6.14
CA ALA A 167 -31.23 -5.19 5.49
C ALA A 167 -31.03 -5.28 3.97
N LEU A 168 -30.03 -6.03 3.53
CA LEU A 168 -29.72 -6.20 2.11
C LEU A 168 -30.79 -7.00 1.38
N ARG A 169 -31.35 -8.07 1.99
CA ARG A 169 -32.45 -8.83 1.40
C ARG A 169 -33.73 -8.01 1.29
N ALA A 170 -33.98 -7.12 2.24
CA ALA A 170 -35.18 -6.26 2.21
C ALA A 170 -35.07 -5.16 1.14
N ASP A 171 -33.88 -4.64 0.89
CA ASP A 171 -33.61 -3.65 -0.17
C ASP A 171 -32.25 -3.95 -0.83
N PRO A 172 -32.22 -4.86 -1.85
CA PRO A 172 -30.96 -5.27 -2.50
C PRO A 172 -30.26 -4.17 -3.29
N ASP A 173 -31.00 -3.18 -3.76
CA ASP A 173 -30.48 -2.07 -4.56
C ASP A 173 -30.06 -0.86 -3.71
N SER A 174 -30.29 -0.92 -2.40
CA SER A 174 -29.92 0.16 -1.48
C SER A 174 -28.41 0.29 -1.38
N PRO A 175 -27.82 1.44 -1.77
CA PRO A 175 -26.40 1.67 -1.59
C PRO A 175 -25.93 1.58 -0.14
N VAL A 176 -26.79 1.93 0.82
CA VAL A 176 -26.50 1.85 2.26
C VAL A 176 -26.44 0.39 2.71
N SER A 177 -27.39 -0.45 2.30
CA SER A 177 -27.39 -1.88 2.65
C SER A 177 -26.18 -2.59 2.02
N GLN A 178 -25.85 -2.26 0.77
CA GLN A 178 -24.67 -2.78 0.07
C GLN A 178 -23.37 -2.34 0.75
N GLU A 179 -23.25 -1.07 1.15
CA GLU A 179 -22.09 -0.54 1.86
C GLU A 179 -21.86 -1.26 3.18
N VAL A 180 -22.91 -1.35 4.01
CA VAL A 180 -22.80 -1.99 5.33
C VAL A 180 -22.43 -3.46 5.20
N MET A 181 -23.07 -4.19 4.26
CA MET A 181 -22.69 -5.58 3.99
C MET A 181 -21.26 -5.68 3.49
N GLY A 182 -20.81 -4.77 2.62
CA GLY A 182 -19.42 -4.71 2.14
C GLY A 182 -18.41 -4.56 3.28
N ARG A 183 -18.68 -3.69 4.25
CA ARG A 183 -17.84 -3.51 5.45
C ARG A 183 -17.82 -4.74 6.35
N VAL A 184 -18.99 -5.36 6.57
CA VAL A 184 -19.09 -6.60 7.36
C VAL A 184 -18.30 -7.73 6.70
N LEU A 185 -18.47 -7.92 5.39
CA LEU A 185 -17.76 -8.96 4.63
C LEU A 185 -16.25 -8.70 4.59
N TYR A 186 -15.84 -7.43 4.52
CA TYR A 186 -14.44 -7.03 4.64
C TYR A 186 -13.85 -7.46 5.98
N GLY A 187 -14.53 -7.16 7.09
CA GLY A 187 -14.12 -7.57 8.43
C GLY A 187 -14.08 -9.09 8.63
N LEU A 188 -14.97 -9.83 7.95
CA LEU A 188 -14.97 -11.30 7.93
C LEU A 188 -13.96 -11.92 6.95
N GLY A 189 -13.14 -11.10 6.26
CA GLY A 189 -12.17 -11.56 5.28
C GLY A 189 -12.76 -12.07 3.96
N GLN A 190 -14.07 -11.91 3.73
CA GLN A 190 -14.76 -12.34 2.51
C GLN A 190 -14.63 -11.28 1.41
N LEU A 191 -13.39 -11.05 0.96
CA LEU A 191 -13.00 -9.92 0.14
C LEU A 191 -13.69 -9.86 -1.24
N ASP A 192 -13.96 -11.02 -1.88
CA ASP A 192 -14.65 -11.05 -3.18
C ASP A 192 -16.10 -10.56 -3.09
N LEU A 193 -16.79 -10.95 -2.02
CA LEU A 193 -18.16 -10.52 -1.78
C LEU A 193 -18.21 -9.06 -1.34
N ALA A 194 -17.25 -8.61 -0.53
CA ALA A 194 -17.12 -7.22 -0.14
C ALA A 194 -16.89 -6.31 -1.35
N GLU A 195 -15.99 -6.68 -2.27
CA GLU A 195 -15.74 -5.96 -3.52
C GLU A 195 -17.01 -5.82 -4.36
N LYS A 196 -17.78 -6.91 -4.49
CA LYS A 196 -19.04 -6.90 -5.23
C LYS A 196 -20.06 -5.94 -4.60
N CYS A 197 -20.20 -5.95 -3.28
CA CYS A 197 -21.11 -5.05 -2.57
C CYS A 197 -20.74 -3.57 -2.80
N PHE A 198 -19.48 -3.20 -2.63
CA PHE A 198 -19.04 -1.81 -2.87
C PHE A 198 -19.21 -1.38 -4.33
N ARG A 199 -18.95 -2.27 -5.30
CA ARG A 199 -19.18 -1.96 -6.73
C ARG A 199 -20.68 -1.78 -7.04
N ASN A 200 -21.55 -2.59 -6.46
CA ASN A 200 -22.99 -2.43 -6.60
C ASN A 200 -23.44 -1.08 -6.03
N ALA A 201 -22.98 -0.71 -4.83
CA ALA A 201 -23.29 0.58 -4.22
C ALA A 201 -22.80 1.76 -5.10
N LEU A 202 -21.58 1.67 -5.65
CA LEU A 202 -21.01 2.67 -6.55
C LEU A 202 -21.74 2.78 -7.89
N SER A 203 -22.36 1.71 -8.38
CA SER A 203 -23.19 1.78 -9.59
C SER A 203 -24.40 2.70 -9.44
N VAL A 204 -24.89 2.87 -8.21
CA VAL A 204 -26.02 3.75 -7.87
C VAL A 204 -25.54 5.13 -7.44
N ARG A 205 -24.39 5.19 -6.73
CA ARG A 205 -23.78 6.43 -6.21
C ARG A 205 -22.31 6.56 -6.63
N PRO A 206 -22.03 6.85 -7.90
CA PRO A 206 -20.66 6.85 -8.44
C PRO A 206 -19.73 7.91 -7.84
N GLU A 207 -20.27 8.98 -7.24
CA GLU A 207 -19.49 10.07 -6.64
C GLU A 207 -19.45 9.99 -5.10
N HIS A 208 -19.76 8.82 -4.51
CA HIS A 208 -19.77 8.69 -3.06
C HIS A 208 -18.38 8.31 -2.54
N GLY A 209 -17.68 9.27 -1.91
CA GLY A 209 -16.29 9.10 -1.47
C GLY A 209 -16.06 7.94 -0.49
N GLU A 210 -16.97 7.73 0.46
CA GLU A 210 -16.89 6.63 1.45
C GLU A 210 -16.93 5.25 0.78
N LEU A 211 -17.74 5.09 -0.27
CA LEU A 211 -17.81 3.83 -1.03
C LEU A 211 -16.52 3.57 -1.81
N HIS A 212 -15.93 4.63 -2.35
CA HIS A 212 -14.63 4.53 -3.01
C HIS A 212 -13.53 4.14 -2.02
N ALA A 213 -13.51 4.72 -0.81
CA ALA A 213 -12.56 4.34 0.23
C ALA A 213 -12.72 2.87 0.64
N GLY A 214 -13.96 2.41 0.90
CA GLY A 214 -14.23 1.01 1.24
C GLY A 214 -13.82 0.02 0.14
N LEU A 215 -14.07 0.35 -1.14
CA LEU A 215 -13.59 -0.46 -2.25
C LEU A 215 -12.06 -0.46 -2.34
N ALA A 216 -11.43 0.69 -2.12
CA ALA A 216 -9.98 0.80 -2.13
C ALA A 216 -9.33 -0.03 -1.01
N ASP A 217 -9.92 -0.05 0.20
CA ASP A 217 -9.45 -0.89 1.29
C ASP A 217 -9.48 -2.38 0.93
N VAL A 218 -10.57 -2.86 0.33
CA VAL A 218 -10.68 -4.24 -0.16
C VAL A 218 -9.60 -4.54 -1.21
N LEU A 219 -9.41 -3.65 -2.19
CA LEU A 219 -8.43 -3.82 -3.25
C LEU A 219 -6.99 -3.81 -2.72
N ARG A 220 -6.68 -2.94 -1.74
CA ARG A 220 -5.39 -2.87 -1.05
C ARG A 220 -5.04 -4.17 -0.32
N VAL A 221 -6.01 -4.76 0.38
CA VAL A 221 -5.83 -6.07 1.05
C VAL A 221 -5.63 -7.18 0.03
N ARG A 222 -6.22 -7.07 -1.15
CA ARG A 222 -6.03 -7.99 -2.27
C ARG A 222 -4.76 -7.71 -3.09
N HIS A 223 -3.90 -6.80 -2.65
CA HIS A 223 -2.67 -6.37 -3.34
C HIS A 223 -2.88 -5.85 -4.77
N ARG A 224 -4.08 -5.30 -5.05
CA ARG A 224 -4.39 -4.59 -6.29
C ARG A 224 -4.16 -3.10 -6.10
N ASP A 225 -2.93 -2.75 -5.73
CA ASP A 225 -2.56 -1.43 -5.21
C ASP A 225 -2.80 -0.30 -6.22
N GLN A 226 -2.59 -0.54 -7.53
CA GLN A 226 -2.86 0.48 -8.57
C GLN A 226 -4.35 0.82 -8.69
N GLU A 227 -5.23 -0.17 -8.60
CA GLU A 227 -6.68 0.06 -8.61
C GLU A 227 -7.14 0.71 -7.31
N ALA A 228 -6.60 0.24 -6.16
CA ALA A 228 -6.87 0.84 -4.85
C ALA A 228 -6.52 2.34 -4.87
N LEU A 229 -5.36 2.71 -5.40
CA LEU A 229 -4.92 4.10 -5.52
C LEU A 229 -5.91 4.96 -6.31
N GLN A 230 -6.44 4.45 -7.44
CA GLN A 230 -7.44 5.18 -8.22
C GLN A 230 -8.71 5.47 -7.41
N HIS A 231 -9.14 4.52 -6.59
CA HIS A 231 -10.33 4.66 -5.76
C HIS A 231 -10.07 5.55 -4.53
N TYR A 232 -8.89 5.50 -3.90
CA TYR A 232 -8.54 6.45 -2.83
C TYR A 232 -8.47 7.89 -3.35
N VAL A 233 -7.91 8.12 -4.55
CA VAL A 233 -7.93 9.45 -5.18
C VAL A 233 -9.36 9.94 -5.38
N LYS A 234 -10.26 9.11 -5.92
CA LYS A 234 -11.68 9.45 -6.06
C LYS A 234 -12.37 9.73 -4.72
N ALA A 235 -12.02 8.98 -3.66
CA ALA A 235 -12.54 9.26 -2.32
C ALA A 235 -12.14 10.66 -1.86
N MET A 236 -10.87 11.04 -2.02
CA MET A 236 -10.38 12.37 -1.65
C MET A 236 -10.97 13.51 -2.52
N GLU A 237 -11.13 13.28 -3.83
CA GLU A 237 -11.79 14.21 -4.75
C GLU A 237 -13.24 14.48 -4.33
N ASN A 238 -13.93 13.44 -3.85
CA ASN A 238 -15.30 13.52 -3.33
C ASN A 238 -15.36 13.92 -1.84
N GLN A 239 -14.32 14.61 -1.34
CA GLN A 239 -14.23 15.18 0.00
C GLN A 239 -14.29 14.13 1.13
N PHE A 240 -14.07 12.89 0.83
CA PHE A 240 -13.90 11.81 1.81
C PHE A 240 -12.42 11.48 1.94
N GLY A 241 -11.76 12.05 2.92
CA GLY A 241 -10.33 11.87 3.11
C GLY A 241 -9.92 12.27 4.53
N GLY A 242 -9.95 11.33 5.44
CA GLY A 242 -9.30 11.42 6.75
C GLY A 242 -7.83 11.02 6.66
N SER A 243 -7.13 11.07 7.80
CA SER A 243 -5.74 10.61 7.92
C SER A 243 -5.58 9.14 7.49
N GLU A 244 -6.55 8.30 7.79
CA GLU A 244 -6.55 6.88 7.43
C GLU A 244 -6.48 6.66 5.91
N VAL A 245 -7.32 7.37 5.13
CA VAL A 245 -7.30 7.29 3.67
C VAL A 245 -5.94 7.69 3.11
N VAL A 246 -5.34 8.74 3.67
CA VAL A 246 -4.01 9.20 3.27
C VAL A 246 -2.93 8.18 3.61
N ILE A 247 -2.99 7.59 4.79
CA ILE A 247 -2.06 6.55 5.23
C ILE A 247 -2.17 5.33 4.30
N ASN A 248 -3.38 4.83 4.06
CA ASN A 248 -3.61 3.68 3.17
C ASN A 248 -3.18 3.97 1.73
N THR A 249 -3.39 5.21 1.24
CA THR A 249 -2.87 5.66 -0.06
C THR A 249 -1.34 5.60 -0.08
N SER A 250 -0.68 6.05 0.99
CA SER A 250 0.79 5.99 1.09
C SER A 250 1.34 4.56 1.08
N VAL A 251 0.60 3.61 1.65
CA VAL A 251 0.94 2.18 1.60
C VAL A 251 0.86 1.64 0.17
N CYS A 252 -0.19 2.00 -0.58
CA CYS A 252 -0.32 1.60 -1.97
C CYS A 252 0.80 2.21 -2.84
N LEU A 253 1.12 3.50 -2.64
CA LEU A 253 2.20 4.18 -3.35
C LEU A 253 3.56 3.51 -3.08
N GLU A 254 3.85 3.17 -1.83
CA GLU A 254 5.06 2.43 -1.47
C GLU A 254 5.14 1.08 -2.18
N ARG A 255 4.05 0.29 -2.17
CA ARG A 255 4.02 -1.05 -2.78
C ARG A 255 4.17 -1.03 -4.29
N ILE A 256 3.73 0.03 -4.96
CA ILE A 256 3.96 0.21 -6.40
C ILE A 256 5.32 0.84 -6.72
N GLY A 257 6.11 1.18 -5.68
CA GLY A 257 7.47 1.74 -5.81
C GLY A 257 7.54 3.27 -5.86
N ASP A 258 6.41 3.98 -5.75
CA ASP A 258 6.39 5.47 -5.76
C ASP A 258 6.54 6.05 -4.35
N VAL A 259 7.66 5.72 -3.72
CA VAL A 259 8.04 6.20 -2.38
C VAL A 259 8.12 7.74 -2.30
N PRO A 260 8.64 8.47 -3.32
CA PRO A 260 8.66 9.92 -3.29
C PRO A 260 7.27 10.55 -3.18
N GLN A 261 6.29 10.02 -3.93
CA GLN A 261 4.92 10.53 -3.88
C GLN A 261 4.25 10.19 -2.54
N ALA A 262 4.52 9.00 -1.97
CA ALA A 262 4.05 8.63 -0.62
C ALA A 262 4.57 9.61 0.44
N ARG A 263 5.86 9.96 0.39
CA ARG A 263 6.49 10.92 1.32
C ARG A 263 5.85 12.31 1.19
N MET A 264 5.72 12.83 -0.02
CA MET A 264 5.10 14.13 -0.27
C MET A 264 3.64 14.18 0.21
N LEU A 265 2.87 13.11 0.01
CA LEU A 265 1.50 12.99 0.48
C LEU A 265 1.41 13.06 2.00
N LEU A 266 2.28 12.33 2.71
CA LEU A 266 2.32 12.31 4.18
C LEU A 266 2.82 13.64 4.77
N GLU A 267 3.73 14.35 4.12
CA GLU A 267 4.15 15.70 4.53
C GLU A 267 3.01 16.71 4.46
N LYS A 268 2.23 16.69 3.37
CA LYS A 268 1.01 17.50 3.26
C LYS A 268 -0.01 17.12 4.33
N ALA A 269 -0.17 15.83 4.61
CA ALA A 269 -1.05 15.36 5.66
C ALA A 269 -0.62 15.81 7.05
N ALA A 270 0.67 15.76 7.37
CA ALA A 270 1.22 16.25 8.64
C ALA A 270 1.00 17.76 8.84
N THR A 271 0.99 18.55 7.77
CA THR A 271 0.63 19.98 7.84
C THR A 271 -0.84 20.18 8.16
N ARG A 272 -1.72 19.31 7.65
CA ARG A 272 -3.17 19.39 7.88
C ARG A 272 -3.60 18.82 9.24
N TRP A 273 -2.94 17.75 9.67
CA TRP A 273 -3.21 17.04 10.94
C TRP A 273 -1.92 16.89 11.76
N PRO A 274 -1.38 17.99 12.31
CA PRO A 274 -0.07 17.97 12.97
C PRO A 274 -0.01 17.16 14.26
N GLN A 275 -1.17 16.85 14.85
CA GLN A 275 -1.27 16.05 16.09
C GLN A 275 -1.69 14.59 15.81
N ASP A 276 -1.81 14.18 14.56
CA ASP A 276 -2.18 12.82 14.22
C ASP A 276 -0.98 11.89 14.36
N LYS A 277 -1.01 11.06 15.42
CA LYS A 277 0.03 10.06 15.72
C LYS A 277 0.27 9.11 14.56
N SER A 278 -0.79 8.64 13.92
CA SER A 278 -0.71 7.63 12.86
C SER A 278 0.03 8.15 11.62
N ILE A 279 -0.15 9.45 11.30
CA ILE A 279 0.63 10.09 10.23
C ILE A 279 2.10 10.18 10.60
N ALA A 280 2.42 10.56 11.85
CA ALA A 280 3.80 10.67 12.31
C ALA A 280 4.49 9.31 12.30
N LEU A 281 3.83 8.25 12.80
CA LEU A 281 4.31 6.86 12.75
C LEU A 281 4.54 6.39 11.33
N ARG A 282 3.59 6.64 10.42
CA ARG A 282 3.74 6.25 9.01
C ARG A 282 4.88 6.98 8.30
N ARG A 283 5.11 8.25 8.63
CA ARG A 283 6.27 9.02 8.13
C ARG A 283 7.59 8.42 8.64
N ALA A 284 7.65 8.07 9.92
CA ALA A 284 8.84 7.42 10.51
C ALA A 284 9.09 6.04 9.88
N GLU A 285 8.05 5.25 9.66
CA GLU A 285 8.14 3.96 8.99
C GLU A 285 8.68 4.11 7.55
N LEU A 286 8.14 5.07 6.79
CA LEU A 286 8.58 5.32 5.42
C LEU A 286 10.02 5.87 5.36
N ALA A 287 10.45 6.64 6.38
CA ALA A 287 11.83 7.10 6.51
C ALA A 287 12.79 5.91 6.76
N LEU A 288 12.41 4.99 7.65
CA LEU A 288 13.17 3.76 7.90
C LEU A 288 13.31 2.90 6.64
N LEU A 289 12.21 2.68 5.91
CA LEU A 289 12.22 1.94 4.66
C LEU A 289 13.07 2.62 3.58
N GLY A 290 13.08 3.94 3.58
CA GLY A 290 13.89 4.76 2.68
C GLY A 290 15.37 4.88 3.09
N GLY A 291 15.80 4.22 4.18
CA GLY A 291 17.20 4.26 4.65
C GLY A 291 17.61 5.57 5.34
N ASP A 292 16.65 6.31 5.89
CA ASP A 292 16.86 7.56 6.63
C ASP A 292 16.52 7.36 8.12
N PRO A 293 17.41 6.69 8.90
CA PRO A 293 17.18 6.41 10.31
C PRO A 293 17.15 7.68 11.17
N ASP A 294 17.87 8.71 10.79
CA ASP A 294 17.92 9.97 11.54
C ASP A 294 16.57 10.68 11.47
N ALA A 295 15.98 10.82 10.29
CA ALA A 295 14.65 11.40 10.13
C ALA A 295 13.58 10.56 10.85
N ALA A 296 13.70 9.24 10.85
CA ALA A 296 12.79 8.37 11.60
C ALA A 296 12.91 8.62 13.11
N GLY A 297 14.15 8.71 13.63
CA GLY A 297 14.42 9.00 15.03
C GLY A 297 13.87 10.36 15.49
N GLU A 298 14.05 11.42 14.68
CA GLU A 298 13.50 12.75 14.95
C GLU A 298 11.95 12.76 15.03
N LEU A 299 11.30 12.01 14.16
CA LEU A 299 9.84 11.89 14.17
C LEU A 299 9.34 11.13 15.40
N LEU A 300 9.99 10.00 15.76
CA LEU A 300 9.62 9.18 16.89
C LEU A 300 9.90 9.89 18.24
N ALA A 301 10.93 10.73 18.33
CA ALA A 301 11.24 11.51 19.51
C ALA A 301 10.16 12.54 19.90
N GLN A 302 9.27 12.89 18.97
CA GLN A 302 8.16 13.81 19.21
C GLN A 302 6.89 13.13 19.73
N LEU A 303 6.88 11.78 19.75
CA LEU A 303 5.74 10.97 20.18
C LEU A 303 5.90 10.46 21.61
N ASP A 304 4.83 9.94 22.18
CA ASP A 304 4.86 9.34 23.50
C ASP A 304 5.72 8.06 23.51
N ALA A 305 6.84 8.11 24.19
CA ALA A 305 7.80 7.01 24.28
C ALA A 305 7.24 5.76 25.00
N THR A 306 6.08 5.86 25.65
CA THR A 306 5.41 4.73 26.30
C THR A 306 4.38 4.05 25.42
N ASP A 307 4.11 4.62 24.25
CA ASP A 307 3.16 4.06 23.28
C ASP A 307 3.74 2.79 22.62
N PRO A 308 3.01 1.66 22.64
CA PRO A 308 3.48 0.40 22.05
C PRO A 308 3.91 0.48 20.60
N GLU A 309 3.21 1.27 19.77
CA GLU A 309 3.56 1.42 18.36
C GLU A 309 4.86 2.22 18.17
N VAL A 310 5.08 3.22 19.04
CA VAL A 310 6.32 4.01 19.06
C VAL A 310 7.48 3.11 19.49
N ILE A 311 7.31 2.33 20.55
CA ILE A 311 8.34 1.38 21.04
C ILE A 311 8.69 0.36 19.95
N MET A 312 7.71 -0.19 19.24
CA MET A 312 7.96 -1.14 18.14
C MET A 312 8.76 -0.50 17.01
N LEU A 313 8.47 0.74 16.63
CA LEU A 313 9.23 1.44 15.59
C LEU A 313 10.63 1.85 16.07
N GLN A 314 10.79 2.24 17.34
CA GLN A 314 12.10 2.50 17.94
C GLN A 314 12.96 1.23 17.99
N ALA A 315 12.37 0.09 18.32
CA ALA A 315 13.06 -1.19 18.28
C ALA A 315 13.48 -1.57 16.85
N ARG A 316 12.61 -1.35 15.85
CA ARG A 316 12.96 -1.53 14.44
C ARG A 316 14.07 -0.57 14.00
N LEU A 317 14.09 0.66 14.50
CA LEU A 317 15.15 1.62 14.24
C LEU A 317 16.48 1.17 14.85
N ALA A 318 16.47 0.70 16.09
CA ALA A 318 17.66 0.20 16.78
C ALA A 318 18.23 -1.06 16.08
N ASP A 319 17.37 -2.04 15.74
CA ASP A 319 17.77 -3.23 14.98
C ASP A 319 18.35 -2.83 13.61
N ALA A 320 17.71 -1.86 12.97
CA ALA A 320 18.17 -1.27 11.72
C ALA A 320 19.53 -0.60 11.81
N ALA A 321 19.84 0.03 12.93
CA ALA A 321 21.15 0.62 13.20
C ALA A 321 22.20 -0.41 13.63
N GLY A 322 21.83 -1.70 13.75
CA GLY A 322 22.68 -2.82 14.18
C GLY A 322 22.74 -3.00 15.69
N ASP A 323 21.95 -2.25 16.45
CA ASP A 323 21.82 -2.44 17.91
C ASP A 323 20.62 -3.36 18.23
N SER A 324 20.72 -4.61 17.77
CA SER A 324 19.69 -5.63 18.01
C SER A 324 19.54 -5.95 19.50
N VAL A 325 20.53 -5.64 20.34
CA VAL A 325 20.45 -5.83 21.79
C VAL A 325 19.49 -4.81 22.40
N ALA A 326 19.65 -3.53 22.07
CA ALA A 326 18.71 -2.49 22.51
C ALA A 326 17.29 -2.74 21.99
N ALA A 327 17.17 -3.16 20.74
CA ALA A 327 15.87 -3.53 20.14
C ALA A 327 15.19 -4.67 20.92
N ARG A 328 15.94 -5.72 21.28
CA ARG A 328 15.45 -6.83 22.10
C ARG A 328 14.94 -6.34 23.46
N ASP A 329 15.76 -5.56 24.15
CA ASP A 329 15.44 -5.10 25.52
C ASP A 329 14.16 -4.24 25.54
N MET A 330 13.97 -3.36 24.56
CA MET A 330 12.73 -2.58 24.38
C MET A 330 11.50 -3.48 24.16
N LEU A 331 11.62 -4.49 23.31
CA LEU A 331 10.51 -5.38 22.96
C LEU A 331 10.19 -6.36 24.11
N GLU A 332 11.19 -6.81 24.89
CA GLU A 332 10.98 -7.64 26.07
C GLU A 332 10.15 -6.90 27.12
N GLN A 333 10.48 -5.65 27.41
CA GLN A 333 9.69 -4.82 28.32
C GLN A 333 8.24 -4.64 27.83
N LEU A 334 8.04 -4.44 26.54
CA LEU A 334 6.71 -4.29 25.96
C LEU A 334 5.90 -5.60 26.05
N VAL A 335 6.52 -6.73 25.74
CA VAL A 335 5.87 -8.05 25.78
C VAL A 335 5.60 -8.52 27.19
N GLU A 336 6.47 -8.23 28.18
CA GLU A 336 6.27 -8.53 29.59
C GLU A 336 5.11 -7.73 30.18
N ALA A 337 4.91 -6.49 29.77
CA ALA A 337 3.79 -5.65 30.18
C ALA A 337 2.44 -6.08 29.56
N ASP A 338 2.46 -6.90 28.51
CA ASP A 338 1.29 -7.36 27.75
C ASP A 338 0.63 -8.57 28.43
N THR A 339 -0.17 -8.33 29.47
CA THR A 339 -0.88 -9.37 30.22
C THR A 339 -2.01 -10.04 29.41
N ASP A 340 -2.56 -9.34 28.46
CA ASP A 340 -3.76 -9.76 27.70
C ASP A 340 -3.43 -10.41 26.36
N GLY A 341 -2.15 -10.38 25.95
CA GLY A 341 -1.66 -10.97 24.71
C GLY A 341 -2.05 -10.19 23.45
N GLU A 342 -2.36 -8.90 23.59
CA GLU A 342 -2.81 -8.04 22.51
C GLU A 342 -1.67 -7.61 21.58
N HIS A 343 -0.42 -7.57 22.08
CA HIS A 343 0.74 -7.09 21.32
C HIS A 343 1.37 -8.19 20.43
N ARG A 344 0.54 -8.81 19.58
CA ARG A 344 0.99 -9.87 18.65
C ARG A 344 2.18 -9.45 17.80
N GLN A 345 2.16 -8.23 17.26
CA GLN A 345 3.24 -7.72 16.39
C GLN A 345 4.57 -7.56 17.14
N ALA A 346 4.51 -7.09 18.40
CA ALA A 346 5.70 -6.99 19.24
C ALA A 346 6.33 -8.37 19.51
N ARG A 347 5.51 -9.41 19.76
CA ARG A 347 5.98 -10.79 19.95
C ARG A 347 6.65 -11.35 18.70
N LEU A 348 6.07 -11.11 17.52
CA LEU A 348 6.66 -11.50 16.24
C LEU A 348 7.99 -10.79 15.98
N LEU A 349 8.06 -9.49 16.28
CA LEU A 349 9.28 -8.71 16.12
C LEU A 349 10.36 -9.14 17.13
N LEU A 350 9.99 -9.38 18.40
CA LEU A 350 10.90 -9.88 19.43
C LEU A 350 11.53 -11.23 19.02
N ALA A 351 10.71 -12.14 18.50
CA ALA A 351 11.19 -13.42 18.00
C ALA A 351 12.26 -13.26 16.89
N LYS A 352 12.00 -12.35 15.93
CA LYS A 352 12.96 -12.01 14.88
C LYS A 352 14.26 -11.43 15.43
N VAL A 353 14.14 -10.45 16.33
CA VAL A 353 15.31 -9.76 16.92
C VAL A 353 16.14 -10.73 17.77
N ARG A 354 15.53 -11.61 18.57
CA ARG A 354 16.26 -12.64 19.32
C ARG A 354 17.02 -13.59 18.40
N SER A 355 16.42 -13.99 17.27
CA SER A 355 17.09 -14.80 16.25
C SER A 355 18.26 -14.07 15.59
N ASN A 356 18.18 -12.74 15.42
CA ASN A 356 19.31 -11.95 14.89
C ASN A 356 20.43 -11.80 15.91
N VAL A 357 20.09 -11.66 17.23
CA VAL A 357 21.10 -11.54 18.30
C VAL A 357 21.84 -12.86 18.52
N ASN A 358 21.13 -13.97 18.50
CA ASN A 358 21.70 -15.31 18.67
C ASN A 358 21.03 -16.34 17.75
N PRO A 359 21.50 -16.47 16.50
CA PRO A 359 20.91 -17.38 15.53
C PRO A 359 20.91 -18.86 15.95
N GLU A 360 21.87 -19.27 16.79
CA GLU A 360 21.99 -20.66 17.25
C GLU A 360 20.97 -21.03 18.34
N ASP A 361 20.35 -20.05 19.03
CA ASP A 361 19.36 -20.25 20.09
C ASP A 361 17.93 -20.10 19.56
N ALA A 362 17.50 -21.04 18.75
CA ALA A 362 16.17 -21.08 18.18
C ALA A 362 15.07 -21.19 19.23
N ASP A 363 15.32 -21.84 20.37
CA ASP A 363 14.33 -22.02 21.45
C ASP A 363 14.00 -20.69 22.15
N SER A 364 15.01 -19.87 22.44
CA SER A 364 14.82 -18.54 23.00
C SER A 364 14.05 -17.62 22.04
N ALA A 365 14.36 -17.70 20.74
CA ALA A 365 13.66 -16.93 19.71
C ALA A 365 12.20 -17.42 19.49
N ARG A 366 11.90 -18.70 19.70
CA ARG A 366 10.57 -19.30 19.60
C ARG A 366 9.62 -18.87 20.72
N GLU A 367 10.15 -18.65 21.92
CA GLU A 367 9.36 -18.43 23.14
C GLU A 367 8.27 -17.34 22.98
N PRO A 368 8.54 -16.13 22.44
CA PRO A 368 7.54 -15.09 22.32
C PRO A 368 6.34 -15.46 21.43
N ILE A 369 6.55 -16.35 20.45
CA ILE A 369 5.53 -16.77 19.47
C ILE A 369 4.92 -18.15 19.77
N ALA A 370 5.38 -18.85 20.81
CA ALA A 370 4.97 -20.23 21.10
C ALA A 370 3.45 -20.38 21.27
N ALA A 371 2.79 -19.39 21.86
CA ALA A 371 1.33 -19.39 22.04
C ALA A 371 0.59 -19.22 20.70
N LEU A 372 1.15 -18.44 19.77
CA LEU A 372 0.59 -18.20 18.43
C LEU A 372 0.72 -19.44 17.55
N LEU A 373 1.82 -20.16 17.69
CA LEU A 373 2.08 -21.43 16.96
C LEU A 373 1.16 -22.57 17.43
N LYS A 374 0.68 -22.54 18.69
CA LYS A 374 -0.21 -23.56 19.27
C LYS A 374 -1.69 -23.36 18.96
N ARG A 375 -2.08 -22.26 18.33
CA ARG A 375 -3.48 -22.05 17.89
C ARG A 375 -3.87 -23.06 16.82
N ASP A 376 -5.15 -23.36 16.70
CA ASP A 376 -5.71 -24.22 15.66
C ASP A 376 -6.81 -23.44 14.90
N PRO A 377 -6.55 -23.03 13.64
CA PRO A 377 -5.28 -23.11 12.91
C PRO A 377 -4.19 -22.19 13.48
N PRO A 378 -2.90 -22.50 13.29
CA PRO A 378 -1.81 -21.64 13.73
C PRO A 378 -1.82 -20.30 13.00
N VAL A 379 -1.29 -19.25 13.66
CA VAL A 379 -1.21 -17.92 13.07
C VAL A 379 -0.17 -17.91 11.96
N PRO A 380 -0.54 -17.61 10.69
CA PRO A 380 0.39 -17.70 9.55
C PRO A 380 1.69 -16.91 9.73
N ASP A 381 1.61 -15.68 10.24
CA ASP A 381 2.80 -14.84 10.50
C ASP A 381 3.76 -15.48 11.51
N ALA A 382 3.22 -16.14 12.53
CA ALA A 382 4.05 -16.82 13.53
C ALA A 382 4.78 -18.03 12.93
N VAL A 383 4.12 -18.78 12.04
CA VAL A 383 4.75 -19.90 11.33
C VAL A 383 5.85 -19.40 10.40
N LEU A 384 5.61 -18.30 9.70
CA LEU A 384 6.62 -17.67 8.82
C LEU A 384 7.85 -17.19 9.61
N VAL A 385 7.62 -16.59 10.79
CA VAL A 385 8.71 -16.17 11.68
C VAL A 385 9.45 -17.40 12.23
N TRP A 386 8.73 -18.45 12.61
CA TRP A 386 9.35 -19.70 13.06
C TRP A 386 10.22 -20.35 11.98
N ALA A 387 9.71 -20.44 10.76
CA ALA A 387 10.50 -20.96 9.64
C ALA A 387 11.78 -20.13 9.42
N MET A 388 11.70 -18.80 9.53
CA MET A 388 12.88 -17.92 9.44
C MET A 388 13.89 -18.18 10.57
N ILE A 389 13.43 -18.37 11.81
CA ILE A 389 14.29 -18.67 12.95
C ILE A 389 15.03 -20.01 12.71
N CYS A 390 14.33 -21.04 12.23
CA CYS A 390 14.93 -22.31 11.89
C CYS A 390 15.95 -22.20 10.73
N GLU A 391 15.63 -21.40 9.71
CA GLU A 391 16.57 -21.10 8.62
C GLU A 391 17.86 -20.44 9.12
N ASN A 392 17.75 -19.46 10.05
CA ASN A 392 18.89 -18.77 10.65
C ASN A 392 19.73 -19.73 11.50
N ALA A 393 19.09 -20.66 12.20
CA ALA A 393 19.74 -21.70 13.00
C ALA A 393 20.32 -22.85 12.14
N GLY A 394 20.09 -22.87 10.82
CA GLY A 394 20.51 -23.93 9.92
C GLY A 394 19.65 -25.18 9.95
N ASP A 395 18.52 -25.18 10.69
CA ASP A 395 17.57 -26.30 10.72
C ASP A 395 16.53 -26.17 9.60
N PHE A 396 16.99 -26.40 8.37
CA PHE A 396 16.14 -26.33 7.19
C PHE A 396 15.05 -27.41 7.19
N GLY A 397 15.28 -28.52 7.88
CA GLY A 397 14.28 -29.60 7.99
C GLY A 397 13.05 -29.16 8.79
N GLU A 398 13.24 -28.47 9.91
CA GLU A 398 12.14 -27.92 10.71
C GLU A 398 11.45 -26.76 9.99
N ALA A 399 12.24 -25.91 9.31
CA ALA A 399 11.67 -24.82 8.51
C ALA A 399 10.75 -25.37 7.40
N CYS A 400 11.17 -26.43 6.69
CA CYS A 400 10.34 -27.09 5.67
C CYS A 400 9.04 -27.62 6.28
N ARG A 401 9.11 -28.33 7.40
CA ARG A 401 7.92 -28.89 8.08
C ARG A 401 6.91 -27.79 8.46
N ALA A 402 7.39 -26.73 9.06
CA ALA A 402 6.54 -25.60 9.45
C ALA A 402 5.82 -24.96 8.24
N LEU A 403 6.53 -24.78 7.12
CA LEU A 403 5.95 -24.22 5.90
C LEU A 403 4.97 -25.19 5.22
N GLU A 404 5.21 -26.51 5.26
CA GLU A 404 4.29 -27.53 4.73
C GLU A 404 2.99 -27.58 5.54
N GLU A 405 3.07 -27.55 6.87
CA GLU A 405 1.89 -27.48 7.74
C GLU A 405 1.06 -26.24 7.44
N LEU A 406 1.71 -25.10 7.25
CA LEU A 406 1.01 -23.85 6.88
C LEU A 406 0.35 -23.98 5.51
N LEU A 407 1.02 -24.56 4.52
CA LEU A 407 0.47 -24.77 3.18
C LEU A 407 -0.73 -25.74 3.15
N ALA A 408 -0.83 -26.64 4.12
CA ALA A 408 -1.97 -27.56 4.27
C ALA A 408 -3.23 -26.86 4.80
N SER A 409 -3.12 -25.65 5.35
CA SER A 409 -4.25 -24.87 5.86
C SER A 409 -5.12 -24.32 4.73
N GLU A 410 -6.46 -24.45 4.86
CA GLU A 410 -7.43 -23.85 3.93
C GLU A 410 -7.54 -22.32 4.04
N ALA A 411 -7.05 -21.75 5.14
CA ALA A 411 -7.16 -20.31 5.44
C ALA A 411 -6.20 -19.43 4.62
N ILE A 412 -5.32 -20.02 3.77
CA ILE A 412 -4.31 -19.26 3.03
C ILE A 412 -4.78 -18.98 1.61
N SER A 413 -4.65 -17.72 1.19
CA SER A 413 -4.99 -17.29 -0.16
C SER A 413 -4.09 -17.96 -1.22
N ASP A 414 -4.59 -18.08 -2.45
CA ASP A 414 -3.80 -18.65 -3.56
C ASP A 414 -2.52 -17.83 -3.84
N GLN A 415 -2.54 -16.53 -3.58
CA GLN A 415 -1.36 -15.67 -3.72
C GLN A 415 -0.32 -15.99 -2.64
N ASP A 416 -0.74 -16.13 -1.39
CA ASP A 416 0.16 -16.48 -0.29
C ASP A 416 0.70 -17.89 -0.46
N ARG A 417 -0.11 -18.84 -0.95
CA ARG A 417 0.35 -20.20 -1.31
C ARG A 417 1.53 -20.17 -2.25
N ARG A 418 1.50 -19.35 -3.30
CA ARG A 418 2.61 -19.22 -4.24
C ARG A 418 3.87 -18.70 -3.55
N ILE A 419 3.71 -17.70 -2.68
CA ILE A 419 4.81 -17.15 -1.90
C ILE A 419 5.43 -18.21 -1.00
N LEU A 420 4.60 -18.97 -0.30
CA LEU A 420 5.02 -20.05 0.59
C LEU A 420 5.71 -21.19 -0.15
N HIS A 421 5.19 -21.59 -1.32
CA HIS A 421 5.84 -22.59 -2.15
C HIS A 421 7.25 -22.16 -2.58
N ASN A 422 7.45 -20.92 -2.98
CA ASN A 422 8.78 -20.41 -3.33
C ASN A 422 9.73 -20.41 -2.12
N ARG A 423 9.24 -20.03 -0.93
CA ARG A 423 10.03 -20.07 0.29
C ARG A 423 10.38 -21.50 0.68
N LEU A 424 9.42 -22.40 0.64
CA LEU A 424 9.62 -23.83 0.91
C LEU A 424 10.64 -24.44 -0.06
N ALA A 425 10.58 -24.05 -1.33
CA ALA A 425 11.55 -24.50 -2.32
C ALA A 425 12.98 -24.06 -1.98
N ASN A 426 13.16 -22.81 -1.52
CA ASN A 426 14.47 -22.33 -1.09
C ASN A 426 14.98 -23.07 0.16
N CYS A 427 14.09 -23.42 1.11
CA CYS A 427 14.45 -24.23 2.27
C CYS A 427 14.88 -25.63 1.84
N TYR A 428 14.16 -26.28 0.91
CA TYR A 428 14.53 -27.57 0.37
C TYR A 428 15.84 -27.56 -0.42
N ASP A 429 16.11 -26.48 -1.16
CA ASP A 429 17.39 -26.32 -1.85
C ASP A 429 18.57 -26.27 -0.86
N ARG A 430 18.41 -25.50 0.24
CA ARG A 430 19.40 -25.43 1.32
C ARG A 430 19.53 -26.75 2.11
N ALA A 431 18.47 -27.53 2.18
CA ALA A 431 18.47 -28.88 2.75
C ALA A 431 19.03 -29.96 1.79
N ASP A 432 19.47 -29.60 0.60
CA ASP A 432 19.93 -30.47 -0.50
C ASP A 432 18.85 -31.41 -1.09
N GLU A 433 17.57 -31.09 -0.85
CA GLU A 433 16.40 -31.86 -1.33
C GLU A 433 15.94 -31.34 -2.70
N LYS A 434 16.78 -31.49 -3.73
CA LYS A 434 16.62 -30.88 -5.08
C LYS A 434 15.26 -31.16 -5.73
N THR A 435 14.75 -32.38 -5.64
CA THR A 435 13.48 -32.75 -6.27
C THR A 435 12.30 -32.02 -5.65
N LEU A 436 12.32 -31.90 -4.33
CA LEU A 436 11.27 -31.15 -3.58
C LEU A 436 11.36 -29.66 -3.82
N ALA A 437 12.58 -29.11 -3.88
CA ALA A 437 12.82 -27.71 -4.21
C ALA A 437 12.23 -27.36 -5.59
N TRP A 438 12.56 -28.15 -6.61
CA TRP A 438 12.06 -27.97 -7.98
C TRP A 438 10.53 -28.04 -8.06
N ALA A 439 9.94 -29.07 -7.43
CA ALA A 439 8.49 -29.23 -7.42
C ALA A 439 7.76 -28.09 -6.75
N ASN A 440 8.34 -27.48 -5.72
CA ASN A 440 7.74 -26.35 -5.02
C ASN A 440 7.94 -25.04 -5.78
N TRP A 441 9.07 -24.77 -6.42
CA TRP A 441 9.22 -23.61 -7.30
C TRP A 441 8.17 -23.62 -8.43
N LYS A 442 7.90 -24.78 -9.02
CA LYS A 442 6.82 -24.93 -10.02
C LYS A 442 5.44 -24.56 -9.47
N LYS A 443 5.11 -24.99 -8.26
CA LYS A 443 3.84 -24.65 -7.59
C LYS A 443 3.79 -23.19 -7.15
N GLY A 444 4.92 -22.58 -6.82
CA GLY A 444 5.05 -21.17 -6.49
C GLY A 444 4.64 -20.24 -7.63
N GLY A 445 4.55 -20.80 -8.83
CA GLY A 445 4.07 -20.16 -10.04
C GLY A 445 5.07 -19.12 -10.57
N TRP A 446 5.19 -19.10 -11.88
CA TRP A 446 5.97 -18.13 -12.60
C TRP A 446 5.24 -16.79 -12.51
N ARG A 447 5.84 -15.79 -11.87
CA ARG A 447 5.32 -14.42 -11.99
C ARG A 447 5.69 -13.92 -13.37
N ILE A 448 4.70 -13.57 -14.19
CA ILE A 448 4.96 -12.76 -15.39
C ILE A 448 5.52 -11.42 -14.89
N ALA A 449 6.80 -11.19 -15.12
CA ALA A 449 7.40 -9.90 -14.78
C ALA A 449 6.66 -8.80 -15.55
N PRO A 450 6.30 -7.67 -14.91
CA PRO A 450 5.58 -6.57 -15.58
C PRO A 450 6.29 -6.03 -16.82
N HIS A 451 7.58 -6.34 -16.97
CA HIS A 451 8.46 -5.91 -18.06
C HIS A 451 8.79 -7.02 -19.07
N ALA A 452 8.28 -8.26 -18.91
CA ALA A 452 8.55 -9.36 -19.83
C ALA A 452 8.20 -9.00 -21.28
N SER A 453 7.07 -8.31 -21.48
CA SER A 453 6.66 -7.83 -22.81
C SER A 453 7.59 -6.76 -23.42
N ARG A 454 8.28 -5.97 -22.60
CA ARG A 454 9.26 -4.98 -23.07
C ARG A 454 10.57 -5.64 -23.52
N LEU A 455 11.01 -6.69 -22.81
CA LEU A 455 12.17 -7.48 -23.21
C LEU A 455 11.99 -8.17 -24.56
N GLU A 456 10.82 -8.74 -24.77
CA GLU A 456 10.47 -9.36 -26.06
C GLU A 456 10.42 -8.36 -27.21
N ALA A 457 9.99 -7.13 -26.97
CA ALA A 457 9.88 -6.10 -28.01
C ALA A 457 11.22 -5.40 -28.35
N GLN A 458 12.20 -5.39 -27.44
CA GLN A 458 13.50 -4.73 -27.64
C GLN A 458 14.56 -5.60 -28.33
N ARG A 459 14.21 -6.81 -28.77
CA ARG A 459 15.11 -7.76 -29.44
C ARG A 459 15.51 -7.32 -30.86
N GLY A 460 16.20 -6.23 -31.00
CA GLY A 460 16.93 -5.89 -32.20
C GLY A 460 18.25 -6.67 -32.29
N SER A 461 18.19 -7.97 -32.56
CA SER A 461 19.36 -8.85 -32.62
C SER A 461 20.50 -8.38 -33.57
N GLY A 462 20.18 -7.55 -34.56
CA GLY A 462 21.16 -7.03 -35.52
C GLY A 462 22.09 -5.93 -34.98
N VAL A 463 21.68 -5.19 -33.93
CA VAL A 463 22.46 -4.05 -33.40
C VAL A 463 23.68 -4.56 -32.61
N LEU A 464 23.53 -5.60 -31.81
CA LEU A 464 24.64 -6.20 -31.05
C LEU A 464 25.68 -6.82 -31.97
N ASP A 465 25.25 -7.56 -33.01
CA ASP A 465 26.14 -8.17 -33.98
C ASP A 465 26.92 -7.08 -34.77
N ALA A 466 26.27 -5.97 -35.09
CA ALA A 466 26.92 -4.83 -35.74
C ALA A 466 28.01 -4.18 -34.87
N TRP A 467 27.76 -4.03 -33.57
CA TRP A 467 28.73 -3.50 -32.63
C TRP A 467 29.90 -4.46 -32.35
N LEU A 468 29.64 -5.76 -32.24
CA LEU A 468 30.70 -6.78 -32.07
C LEU A 468 31.65 -6.83 -33.26
N ALA A 469 31.14 -6.59 -34.49
CA ALA A 469 31.94 -6.55 -35.69
C ALA A 469 32.66 -5.21 -35.91
N HIS A 470 32.42 -4.18 -35.09
CA HIS A 470 32.86 -2.83 -35.33
C HIS A 470 34.21 -2.51 -34.68
N ASP A 471 35.06 -1.74 -35.41
CA ASP A 471 36.27 -1.18 -34.83
C ASP A 471 35.93 0.13 -34.09
N LEU A 472 36.28 0.18 -32.81
CA LEU A 472 35.98 1.30 -31.91
C LEU A 472 37.22 2.15 -31.59
N SER A 473 38.39 1.85 -32.22
CA SER A 473 39.68 2.49 -31.92
C SER A 473 39.72 3.99 -32.24
N ASP A 474 38.82 4.46 -33.13
CA ASP A 474 38.72 5.86 -33.55
C ASP A 474 37.56 6.64 -32.87
N LEU A 475 36.95 6.06 -31.83
CA LEU A 475 35.94 6.76 -31.08
C LEU A 475 36.54 7.90 -30.22
N ASP A 476 36.06 9.13 -30.40
CA ASP A 476 36.52 10.27 -29.59
C ASP A 476 35.98 10.20 -28.16
N THR A 477 36.83 9.79 -27.23
CA THR A 477 36.55 9.66 -25.78
C THR A 477 37.26 10.70 -24.93
N ARG A 478 37.75 11.80 -25.51
CA ARG A 478 38.46 12.86 -24.77
C ARG A 478 37.52 13.54 -23.77
N PRO A 479 37.96 13.82 -22.55
CA PRO A 479 37.17 14.50 -21.52
C PRO A 479 36.64 15.86 -21.99
N PHE A 480 35.51 16.29 -21.41
CA PHE A 480 34.97 17.63 -21.55
C PHE A 480 35.42 18.49 -20.35
N ASP A 481 35.85 19.71 -20.65
CA ASP A 481 36.18 20.70 -19.61
C ASP A 481 34.95 21.58 -19.36
N ASP A 482 33.97 21.06 -18.60
CA ASP A 482 32.69 21.73 -18.37
C ASP A 482 32.32 21.85 -16.87
N GLY A 483 33.23 21.37 -16.00
CA GLY A 483 33.06 21.46 -14.54
C GLY A 483 32.02 20.51 -13.96
N PHE A 484 31.41 19.61 -14.76
CA PHE A 484 30.52 18.57 -14.25
C PHE A 484 31.32 17.31 -13.90
N ALA A 485 30.94 16.68 -12.77
CA ALA A 485 31.44 15.36 -12.42
C ALA A 485 30.93 14.31 -13.41
N GLU A 486 31.72 13.26 -13.63
CA GLU A 486 31.26 12.13 -14.44
C GLU A 486 30.26 11.28 -13.64
N PRO A 487 29.18 10.80 -14.27
CA PRO A 487 28.19 9.99 -13.57
C PRO A 487 28.70 8.58 -13.28
N VAL A 488 28.11 7.95 -12.27
CA VAL A 488 28.21 6.52 -12.01
C VAL A 488 26.95 5.85 -12.55
N ILE A 489 27.09 4.83 -13.38
CA ILE A 489 25.99 4.09 -13.97
C ILE A 489 25.96 2.69 -13.38
N VAL A 490 24.83 2.29 -12.84
CA VAL A 490 24.58 0.91 -12.43
C VAL A 490 23.79 0.23 -13.54
N ALA A 491 24.44 -0.63 -14.31
CA ALA A 491 23.84 -1.41 -15.38
C ALA A 491 23.57 -2.85 -14.90
N GLY A 492 22.69 -3.56 -15.54
CA GLY A 492 22.50 -4.99 -15.24
C GLY A 492 21.12 -5.51 -15.65
N TRP A 493 21.05 -6.79 -15.93
CA TRP A 493 19.83 -7.48 -16.27
C TRP A 493 18.96 -7.73 -15.02
N PRO A 494 17.65 -7.88 -15.15
CA PRO A 494 16.80 -8.31 -14.04
C PRO A 494 17.31 -9.61 -13.42
N GLY A 495 17.33 -9.67 -12.10
CA GLY A 495 17.86 -10.82 -11.38
C GLY A 495 19.39 -10.87 -11.27
N SER A 496 20.12 -9.91 -11.84
CA SER A 496 21.58 -9.86 -11.71
C SER A 496 22.10 -9.37 -10.34
N GLY A 497 21.22 -8.85 -9.47
CA GLY A 497 21.58 -8.24 -8.20
C GLY A 497 21.76 -6.71 -8.28
N ARG A 498 21.35 -6.10 -9.39
CA ARG A 498 21.43 -4.64 -9.58
C ARG A 498 20.82 -3.85 -8.43
N GLU A 499 19.69 -4.28 -7.93
CA GLU A 499 18.94 -3.64 -6.86
C GLU A 499 19.69 -3.64 -5.52
N ILE A 500 20.52 -4.67 -5.26
CA ILE A 500 21.38 -4.76 -4.08
C ILE A 500 22.47 -3.68 -4.11
N VAL A 501 22.83 -3.22 -5.31
CA VAL A 501 23.84 -2.17 -5.51
C VAL A 501 23.18 -0.79 -5.56
N LEU A 502 22.13 -0.65 -6.37
CA LEU A 502 21.54 0.65 -6.70
C LEU A 502 20.91 1.35 -5.49
N THR A 503 20.10 0.63 -4.72
CA THR A 503 19.35 1.21 -3.60
C THR A 503 20.26 1.67 -2.45
N PRO A 504 21.27 0.89 -2.02
CA PRO A 504 22.24 1.37 -1.05
C PRO A 504 23.09 2.54 -1.56
N LEU A 505 23.46 2.53 -2.84
CA LEU A 505 24.17 3.66 -3.45
C LEU A 505 23.35 4.94 -3.43
N ALA A 506 22.04 4.83 -3.72
CA ALA A 506 21.10 5.95 -3.64
C ALA A 506 20.97 6.51 -2.21
N GLY A 507 21.13 5.66 -1.19
CA GLY A 507 21.15 6.04 0.23
C GLY A 507 22.49 6.59 0.74
N HIS A 508 23.56 6.53 -0.06
CA HIS A 508 24.88 7.00 0.37
C HIS A 508 24.92 8.54 0.48
N PRO A 509 25.51 9.12 1.58
CA PRO A 509 25.46 10.57 1.83
C PRO A 509 26.18 11.41 0.76
N GLU A 510 27.14 10.83 0.03
CA GLU A 510 27.88 11.51 -1.04
C GLU A 510 27.29 11.28 -2.43
N VAL A 511 26.20 10.52 -2.54
CA VAL A 511 25.59 10.15 -3.81
C VAL A 511 24.23 10.85 -3.99
N ALA A 512 24.06 11.50 -5.13
CA ALA A 512 22.78 12.02 -5.56
C ALA A 512 22.15 11.03 -6.56
N ALA A 513 21.09 10.33 -6.14
CA ALA A 513 20.34 9.45 -7.02
C ALA A 513 19.34 10.25 -7.87
N LEU A 514 19.28 9.95 -9.16
CA LEU A 514 18.27 10.52 -10.03
C LEU A 514 16.96 9.68 -9.99
N PRO A 515 15.79 10.31 -9.91
CA PRO A 515 14.53 9.59 -9.94
C PRO A 515 14.32 8.90 -11.29
N PRO A 516 13.86 7.64 -11.30
CA PRO A 516 13.74 6.81 -12.53
C PRO A 516 12.85 7.40 -13.61
N GLU A 517 11.78 8.10 -13.23
CA GLU A 517 10.81 8.66 -14.18
C GLU A 517 11.38 9.74 -15.12
N GLY A 518 12.44 10.41 -14.71
CA GLY A 518 13.14 11.42 -15.52
C GLY A 518 14.23 10.85 -16.42
N GLU A 519 14.73 9.66 -16.14
CA GLU A 519 15.92 9.08 -16.78
C GLU A 519 15.68 8.67 -18.22
N THR A 520 14.62 7.94 -18.51
CA THR A 520 14.33 7.48 -19.87
C THR A 520 14.23 8.64 -20.86
N ARG A 521 13.54 9.72 -20.49
CA ARG A 521 13.43 10.92 -21.32
C ARG A 521 14.75 11.67 -21.48
N ARG A 522 15.62 11.64 -20.46
CA ARG A 522 16.93 12.30 -20.49
C ARG A 522 17.92 11.51 -21.32
N LEU A 523 17.88 10.18 -21.23
CA LEU A 523 18.72 9.30 -22.02
C LEU A 523 18.31 9.30 -23.51
N GLU A 524 17.02 9.35 -23.78
CA GLU A 524 16.48 9.57 -25.14
C GLU A 524 17.00 10.89 -25.72
N ALA A 525 17.11 11.94 -24.91
CA ALA A 525 17.65 13.23 -25.32
C ALA A 525 19.15 13.19 -25.65
N LEU A 526 19.89 12.15 -25.24
CA LEU A 526 21.26 11.86 -25.62
C LEU A 526 21.36 11.08 -26.95
N GLY A 527 20.22 10.65 -27.52
CA GLY A 527 20.18 9.86 -28.75
C GLY A 527 20.69 8.42 -28.58
N LEU A 528 20.48 7.82 -27.42
CA LEU A 528 20.86 6.44 -27.11
C LEU A 528 19.68 5.48 -27.33
N PRO A 529 19.91 4.24 -27.84
CA PRO A 529 21.14 3.72 -28.45
C PRO A 529 21.32 4.23 -29.90
N ALA A 530 22.55 4.44 -30.29
CA ALA A 530 22.89 4.87 -31.65
C ALA A 530 23.62 3.76 -32.44
N GLU A 531 23.30 3.60 -33.72
CA GLU A 531 24.04 2.70 -34.61
C GLU A 531 25.52 3.17 -34.77
N PRO A 532 26.47 2.23 -34.97
CA PRO A 532 27.89 2.57 -35.10
C PRO A 532 28.18 3.69 -36.13
N ALA A 533 27.51 3.68 -37.28
CA ALA A 533 27.69 4.67 -38.31
C ALA A 533 27.20 6.07 -37.91
N ALA A 534 26.06 6.14 -37.23
CA ALA A 534 25.48 7.40 -36.76
C ALA A 534 26.36 8.04 -35.67
N LEU A 535 26.95 7.23 -34.81
CA LEU A 535 27.81 7.73 -33.74
C LEU A 535 29.11 8.34 -34.25
N ARG A 536 29.72 7.80 -35.32
CA ARG A 536 30.92 8.37 -35.94
C ARG A 536 30.71 9.76 -36.55
N GLY A 537 29.52 9.98 -37.11
CA GLY A 537 29.15 11.26 -37.70
C GLY A 537 28.71 12.33 -36.71
N ALA A 538 28.56 12.01 -35.45
CA ALA A 538 28.06 12.95 -34.44
C ALA A 538 29.12 14.02 -34.09
N ASP A 539 28.71 15.28 -34.18
CA ASP A 539 29.55 16.44 -33.86
C ASP A 539 29.77 16.55 -32.34
N ARG A 540 31.04 16.80 -31.96
CA ARG A 540 31.46 16.89 -30.55
C ARG A 540 30.79 18.05 -29.80
N ASP A 541 30.56 19.18 -30.45
CA ASP A 541 29.93 20.34 -29.82
C ASP A 541 28.44 20.07 -29.52
N SER A 542 27.77 19.37 -30.41
CA SER A 542 26.39 18.91 -30.19
C SER A 542 26.29 17.93 -29.03
N MET A 543 27.24 17.00 -28.91
CA MET A 543 27.30 16.08 -27.77
C MET A 543 27.58 16.79 -26.46
N HIS A 544 28.51 17.76 -26.45
CA HIS A 544 28.80 18.58 -25.29
C HIS A 544 27.57 19.37 -24.83
N LEU A 545 26.79 19.90 -25.78
CA LEU A 545 25.52 20.58 -25.48
C LEU A 545 24.50 19.64 -24.88
N ALA A 546 24.34 18.42 -25.42
CA ALA A 546 23.46 17.40 -24.91
C ALA A 546 23.86 16.97 -23.49
N ARG A 547 25.16 16.70 -23.25
CA ARG A 547 25.74 16.43 -21.94
C ARG A 547 25.41 17.56 -20.94
N LYS A 548 25.67 18.82 -21.31
CA LYS A 548 25.35 19.97 -20.43
C LYS A 548 23.87 20.08 -20.07
N ARG A 549 22.99 19.82 -21.04
CA ARG A 549 21.53 19.81 -20.80
C ARG A 549 21.15 18.70 -19.83
N PHE A 550 21.69 17.51 -20.03
CA PHE A 550 21.49 16.36 -19.17
C PHE A 550 21.96 16.65 -17.75
N MET A 551 23.23 17.05 -17.58
CA MET A 551 23.83 17.29 -16.27
C MET A 551 23.17 18.44 -15.51
N ARG A 552 22.72 19.50 -16.19
CA ARG A 552 21.96 20.60 -15.57
C ARG A 552 20.56 20.16 -15.14
N GLY A 553 19.94 19.24 -15.89
CA GLY A 553 18.68 18.61 -15.51
C GLY A 553 18.86 17.76 -14.27
N ALA A 554 19.84 16.90 -14.25
CA ALA A 554 20.22 16.06 -13.13
C ALA A 554 20.52 16.89 -11.86
N ALA A 555 21.30 17.97 -12.00
CA ALA A 555 21.64 18.87 -10.90
C ALA A 555 20.42 19.54 -10.25
N ARG A 556 19.37 19.85 -11.01
CA ARG A 556 18.13 20.45 -10.47
C ARG A 556 17.30 19.46 -9.67
N ASP A 557 17.29 18.21 -10.12
CA ASP A 557 16.38 17.19 -9.56
C ASP A 557 16.98 16.49 -8.34
N ALA A 558 18.31 16.54 -8.17
CA ALA A 558 19.04 15.78 -7.17
C ALA A 558 19.59 16.60 -5.98
N ASP A 559 19.22 17.88 -5.84
CA ASP A 559 19.85 18.80 -4.86
C ASP A 559 21.40 18.73 -4.85
N HIS A 560 21.95 18.80 -6.03
CA HIS A 560 23.34 18.49 -6.38
C HIS A 560 24.40 19.35 -5.68
N GLN A 561 24.03 20.45 -5.06
CA GLN A 561 24.98 21.39 -4.48
C GLN A 561 25.75 20.82 -3.27
N LYS A 562 25.30 19.66 -2.74
CA LYS A 562 25.87 19.04 -1.54
C LYS A 562 26.47 17.64 -1.77
N ARG A 563 26.29 17.02 -2.94
CA ARG A 563 26.67 15.62 -3.19
C ARG A 563 27.55 15.50 -4.44
N PRO A 564 28.79 15.03 -4.31
CA PRO A 564 29.78 15.06 -5.40
C PRO A 564 29.56 13.98 -6.46
N VAL A 565 28.82 12.92 -6.18
CA VAL A 565 28.61 11.81 -7.11
C VAL A 565 27.15 11.72 -7.52
N VAL A 566 26.89 11.56 -8.81
CA VAL A 566 25.58 11.35 -9.39
C VAL A 566 25.45 9.91 -9.85
N THR A 567 24.46 9.18 -9.35
CA THR A 567 24.14 7.86 -9.88
C THR A 567 22.98 7.96 -10.88
N LEU A 568 23.14 7.23 -11.95
CA LEU A 568 22.11 6.99 -12.95
C LEU A 568 21.68 5.52 -12.86
N GLU A 569 20.40 5.28 -12.64
CA GLU A 569 19.84 3.98 -12.92
C GLU A 569 19.79 3.78 -14.43
N ALA A 570 20.65 2.91 -14.93
CA ALA A 570 20.47 2.40 -16.26
C ALA A 570 19.48 1.24 -16.19
N GLY A 571 18.19 1.56 -16.28
CA GLY A 571 17.24 0.53 -16.66
C GLY A 571 17.72 -0.07 -17.98
N TRP A 572 17.88 -1.38 -18.12
CA TRP A 572 18.14 -2.09 -19.41
C TRP A 572 19.13 -1.39 -20.36
N TRP A 573 20.36 -1.19 -19.91
CA TRP A 573 21.38 -0.69 -20.80
C TRP A 573 21.90 -1.87 -21.62
N GLU A 574 21.47 -1.89 -22.87
CA GLU A 574 22.11 -2.73 -23.86
C GLU A 574 23.57 -2.28 -24.00
N ALA A 575 24.46 -3.22 -24.04
CA ALA A 575 25.89 -2.94 -24.29
C ALA A 575 26.10 -2.08 -25.54
N ALA A 576 25.18 -2.14 -26.49
CA ALA A 576 25.14 -1.29 -27.68
C ALA A 576 25.07 0.23 -27.39
N ALA A 577 24.57 0.65 -26.23
CA ALA A 577 24.50 2.06 -25.83
C ALA A 577 25.83 2.61 -25.28
N ILE A 578 26.76 1.75 -24.88
CA ILE A 578 28.02 2.15 -24.22
C ILE A 578 28.85 3.13 -25.05
N PRO A 579 29.08 2.91 -26.37
CA PRO A 579 29.88 3.82 -27.15
C PRO A 579 29.31 5.24 -27.22
N ALA A 580 27.98 5.36 -27.32
CA ALA A 580 27.33 6.66 -27.27
C ALA A 580 27.42 7.29 -25.89
N LEU A 581 27.27 6.48 -24.84
CA LEU A 581 27.41 6.93 -23.46
C LEU A 581 28.81 7.48 -23.19
N VAL A 582 29.85 6.73 -23.56
CA VAL A 582 31.25 7.11 -23.34
C VAL A 582 31.63 8.37 -24.09
N ARG A 583 31.07 8.60 -25.27
CA ARG A 583 31.26 9.86 -25.97
C ARG A 583 30.64 11.07 -25.30
N HIS A 584 29.53 10.89 -24.58
CA HIS A 584 28.90 11.96 -23.79
C HIS A 584 29.55 12.09 -22.40
N PHE A 585 30.02 11.00 -21.84
CA PHE A 585 30.61 10.90 -20.49
C PHE A 585 31.90 10.09 -20.54
N PRO A 586 33.02 10.68 -21.04
CA PRO A 586 34.28 9.96 -21.27
C PRO A 586 34.90 9.33 -20.01
N GLY A 587 34.62 9.88 -18.83
CA GLY A 587 35.09 9.36 -17.55
C GLY A 587 34.04 8.60 -16.75
N VAL A 588 32.95 8.16 -17.39
CA VAL A 588 31.86 7.42 -16.73
C VAL A 588 32.38 6.17 -16.05
N LYS A 589 31.93 5.96 -14.79
CA LYS A 589 32.15 4.71 -14.08
C LYS A 589 30.92 3.85 -14.21
N ILE A 590 31.08 2.58 -14.58
CA ILE A 590 29.99 1.66 -14.82
C ILE A 590 30.08 0.50 -13.83
N VAL A 591 29.08 0.32 -13.02
CA VAL A 591 28.94 -0.82 -12.11
C VAL A 591 28.05 -1.86 -12.79
N LEU A 592 28.61 -3.05 -13.01
CA LEU A 592 27.94 -4.14 -13.73
C LEU A 592 27.87 -5.38 -12.84
N PRO A 593 26.73 -5.64 -12.19
CA PRO A 593 26.47 -6.94 -11.56
C PRO A 593 26.40 -8.04 -12.62
N VAL A 594 27.23 -9.06 -12.45
CA VAL A 594 27.34 -10.19 -13.37
C VAL A 594 26.88 -11.46 -12.67
N VAL A 595 26.18 -12.32 -13.39
CA VAL A 595 25.68 -13.58 -12.88
C VAL A 595 25.96 -14.71 -13.88
N ASP A 596 26.14 -15.92 -13.38
CA ASP A 596 26.24 -17.10 -14.24
C ASP A 596 24.99 -17.22 -15.13
N PRO A 597 25.15 -17.42 -16.45
CA PRO A 597 24.02 -17.52 -17.37
C PRO A 597 22.99 -18.58 -16.99
N ASP A 598 23.42 -19.71 -16.44
CA ASP A 598 22.52 -20.79 -16.06
C ASP A 598 21.71 -20.45 -14.80
N ASP A 599 22.33 -19.74 -13.84
CA ASP A 599 21.63 -19.22 -12.67
C ASP A 599 20.63 -18.13 -13.05
N LEU A 600 20.99 -17.28 -14.02
CA LEU A 600 20.10 -16.26 -14.54
C LEU A 600 18.93 -16.87 -15.32
N ALA A 601 19.18 -17.90 -16.11
CA ALA A 601 18.14 -18.64 -16.81
C ALA A 601 17.14 -19.27 -15.85
N LEU A 602 17.62 -19.88 -14.77
CA LEU A 602 16.76 -20.43 -13.73
C LEU A 602 15.94 -19.34 -13.04
N GLN A 603 16.57 -18.20 -12.70
CA GLN A 603 15.89 -17.04 -12.13
C GLN A 603 14.76 -16.55 -13.05
N TRP A 604 15.02 -16.36 -14.32
CA TRP A 604 14.03 -15.87 -15.28
C TRP A 604 12.90 -16.86 -15.52
N ARG A 605 13.19 -18.16 -15.52
CA ARG A 605 12.12 -19.18 -15.56
C ARG A 605 11.24 -19.10 -14.32
N MET A 606 11.80 -18.88 -13.14
CA MET A 606 11.05 -18.69 -11.90
C MET A 606 10.27 -17.37 -11.88
N ASP A 607 10.78 -16.33 -12.54
CA ASP A 607 10.11 -15.04 -12.67
C ASP A 607 9.03 -15.01 -13.79
N GLY A 608 8.93 -16.10 -14.59
CA GLY A 608 7.90 -16.30 -15.60
C GLY A 608 8.17 -15.66 -16.96
N TYR A 609 9.43 -15.48 -17.32
CA TYR A 609 9.79 -15.04 -18.67
C TYR A 609 9.56 -16.15 -19.69
N ALA A 610 8.96 -15.82 -20.86
CA ALA A 610 8.51 -16.82 -21.84
C ALA A 610 9.65 -17.38 -22.71
N ASP A 611 10.64 -16.56 -23.10
CA ASP A 611 11.75 -16.96 -23.98
C ASP A 611 13.11 -16.80 -23.27
N VAL A 612 13.31 -17.61 -22.26
CA VAL A 612 14.54 -17.55 -21.45
C VAL A 612 15.78 -17.89 -22.29
N ASP A 613 15.71 -18.86 -23.20
CA ASP A 613 16.88 -19.29 -23.98
C ASP A 613 17.33 -18.20 -24.96
N GLY A 614 16.41 -17.51 -25.61
CA GLY A 614 16.73 -16.34 -26.42
C GLY A 614 17.34 -15.20 -25.61
N MET A 615 16.80 -14.94 -24.42
CA MET A 615 17.31 -13.92 -23.49
C MET A 615 18.71 -14.24 -22.97
N ILE A 616 19.00 -15.50 -22.65
CA ILE A 616 20.34 -15.94 -22.22
C ILE A 616 21.33 -15.83 -23.37
N GLY A 617 20.92 -16.16 -24.60
CA GLY A 617 21.74 -15.95 -25.79
C GLY A 617 22.13 -14.47 -25.96
N GLN A 618 21.18 -13.57 -25.75
CA GLN A 618 21.44 -12.12 -25.77
C GLN A 618 22.34 -11.67 -24.61
N TYR A 619 22.06 -12.11 -23.40
CA TYR A 619 22.89 -11.79 -22.21
C TYR A 619 24.37 -12.18 -22.43
N ARG A 620 24.64 -13.39 -22.95
CA ARG A 620 26.02 -13.82 -23.27
C ARG A 620 26.68 -12.91 -24.30
N LYS A 621 25.98 -12.53 -25.37
CA LYS A 621 26.47 -11.58 -26.38
C LYS A 621 26.75 -10.21 -25.79
N GLU A 622 25.89 -9.73 -24.93
CA GLU A 622 26.09 -8.44 -24.25
C GLU A 622 27.29 -8.46 -23.32
N LEU A 623 27.46 -9.51 -22.51
CA LEU A 623 28.66 -9.65 -21.67
C LEU A 623 29.96 -9.68 -22.51
N GLU A 624 29.95 -10.38 -23.63
CA GLU A 624 31.08 -10.39 -24.56
C GLU A 624 31.36 -8.98 -25.11
N LEU A 625 30.32 -8.26 -25.49
CA LEU A 625 30.42 -6.88 -25.99
C LEU A 625 30.93 -5.93 -24.90
N TRP A 626 30.42 -6.01 -23.67
CA TRP A 626 30.89 -5.24 -22.53
C TRP A 626 32.40 -5.43 -22.30
N ARG A 627 32.88 -6.67 -22.28
CA ARG A 627 34.29 -7.00 -22.06
C ARG A 627 35.16 -6.52 -23.22
N ASN A 628 34.70 -6.69 -24.43
CA ASN A 628 35.38 -6.22 -25.63
C ASN A 628 35.50 -4.67 -25.66
N MET A 629 34.44 -3.97 -25.27
CA MET A 629 34.45 -2.50 -25.17
C MET A 629 35.31 -2.00 -24.03
N ARG A 630 35.29 -2.66 -22.87
CA ARG A 630 36.19 -2.30 -21.75
C ARG A 630 37.63 -2.25 -22.20
N ASP A 631 38.08 -3.31 -22.85
CA ASP A 631 39.49 -3.44 -23.25
C ASP A 631 39.88 -2.48 -24.40
N LYS A 632 38.94 -2.21 -25.32
CA LYS A 632 39.20 -1.32 -26.49
C LYS A 632 39.10 0.17 -26.19
N LEU A 633 38.23 0.54 -25.23
CA LEU A 633 37.93 1.94 -24.91
C LEU A 633 38.51 2.38 -23.57
N ASP A 634 39.26 1.53 -22.88
CA ASP A 634 39.82 1.78 -21.54
C ASP A 634 38.74 2.25 -20.54
N LEU A 635 37.63 1.50 -20.51
CA LEU A 635 36.47 1.87 -19.69
C LEU A 635 36.61 1.46 -18.25
N ASN A 636 36.21 2.34 -17.35
CA ASN A 636 36.10 2.03 -15.92
C ASN A 636 34.85 1.23 -15.64
N ILE A 637 34.86 -0.08 -15.91
CA ILE A 637 33.78 -1.02 -15.62
C ILE A 637 34.17 -1.84 -14.39
N ILE A 638 33.35 -1.72 -13.34
CA ILE A 638 33.43 -2.47 -12.09
C ILE A 638 32.48 -3.65 -12.20
N GLU A 639 33.02 -4.84 -12.56
CA GLU A 639 32.23 -6.07 -12.55
C GLU A 639 32.11 -6.60 -11.11
N ILE A 640 30.89 -6.93 -10.68
CA ILE A 640 30.60 -7.50 -9.37
C ILE A 640 29.83 -8.81 -9.57
N GLY A 641 30.37 -9.92 -9.10
CA GLY A 641 29.67 -11.22 -9.12
C GLY A 641 28.42 -11.18 -8.25
N ARG A 642 27.29 -11.68 -8.77
CA ARG A 642 26.05 -11.80 -7.96
C ARG A 642 26.30 -12.64 -6.71
N GLY A 643 27.12 -13.68 -6.77
CA GLY A 643 27.51 -14.48 -5.62
C GLY A 643 28.11 -13.65 -4.49
N GLU A 644 29.05 -12.76 -4.80
CA GLU A 644 29.64 -11.84 -3.82
C GLU A 644 28.59 -10.94 -3.17
N LEU A 645 27.64 -10.43 -3.97
CA LEU A 645 26.53 -9.60 -3.47
C LEU A 645 25.58 -10.37 -2.56
N LEU A 646 25.40 -11.68 -2.80
CA LEU A 646 24.50 -12.50 -2.00
C LEU A 646 25.17 -13.04 -0.73
N GLU A 647 26.45 -13.36 -0.79
CA GLU A 647 27.20 -13.90 0.35
C GLU A 647 27.62 -12.82 1.34
N ASN A 648 28.20 -11.74 0.85
CA ASN A 648 28.79 -10.66 1.67
C ASN A 648 28.42 -9.26 1.16
N PRO A 649 27.13 -8.88 1.18
CA PRO A 649 26.65 -7.65 0.54
C PRO A 649 27.28 -6.39 1.13
N ALA A 650 27.49 -6.31 2.45
CA ALA A 650 28.08 -5.14 3.09
C ALA A 650 29.55 -4.94 2.70
N GLU A 651 30.37 -6.01 2.76
CA GLU A 651 31.78 -5.98 2.38
C GLU A 651 31.97 -5.66 0.88
N THR A 652 31.13 -6.28 0.05
CA THR A 652 31.14 -6.02 -1.41
C THR A 652 30.76 -4.58 -1.71
N PHE A 653 29.79 -4.03 -0.97
CA PHE A 653 29.37 -2.64 -1.11
C PHE A 653 30.45 -1.66 -0.65
N ASP A 654 31.13 -1.90 0.48
CA ASP A 654 32.24 -1.08 0.96
C ASP A 654 33.42 -1.08 -0.03
N ARG A 655 33.76 -2.23 -0.63
CA ARG A 655 34.74 -2.32 -1.72
C ARG A 655 34.34 -1.46 -2.92
N LEU A 656 33.06 -1.57 -3.32
CA LEU A 656 32.48 -0.76 -4.41
C LEU A 656 32.59 0.74 -4.12
N CYS A 657 32.24 1.17 -2.91
CA CYS A 657 32.39 2.57 -2.50
C CYS A 657 33.85 3.05 -2.62
N SER A 658 34.81 2.24 -2.19
CA SER A 658 36.22 2.52 -2.33
C SER A 658 36.64 2.69 -3.80
N GLU A 659 36.22 1.81 -4.70
CA GLU A 659 36.51 1.87 -6.14
C GLU A 659 35.86 3.09 -6.82
N LEU A 660 34.66 3.48 -6.32
CA LEU A 660 33.97 4.68 -6.79
C LEU A 660 34.59 5.98 -6.22
N GLY A 661 35.47 5.88 -5.21
CA GLY A 661 36.06 7.03 -4.52
C GLY A 661 35.12 7.68 -3.50
N LEU A 662 34.18 6.92 -2.98
CA LEU A 662 33.23 7.32 -1.92
C LEU A 662 33.85 6.98 -0.54
N GLY A 663 33.39 7.72 0.48
CA GLY A 663 33.72 7.39 1.87
C GLY A 663 33.02 6.09 2.31
N SER A 664 33.58 5.41 3.32
CA SER A 664 32.89 4.27 3.94
C SER A 664 31.63 4.75 4.67
N ALA A 665 30.53 4.02 4.50
CA ALA A 665 29.25 4.33 5.14
C ALA A 665 28.57 3.03 5.61
N ASP A 666 28.49 2.83 6.91
CA ASP A 666 27.91 1.62 7.52
C ASP A 666 26.42 1.41 7.19
N ALA A 667 25.64 2.49 7.14
CA ALA A 667 24.20 2.40 6.91
C ALA A 667 23.83 1.86 5.52
N PRO A 668 24.45 2.31 4.41
CA PRO A 668 24.25 1.72 3.09
C PRO A 668 24.69 0.25 2.98
N GLY A 669 25.77 -0.15 3.62
CA GLY A 669 26.21 -1.56 3.64
C GLY A 669 25.16 -2.47 4.29
N LYS A 670 24.64 -2.09 5.45
CA LYS A 670 23.54 -2.81 6.12
C LYS A 670 22.24 -2.78 5.30
N MET A 671 22.00 -1.75 4.51
CA MET A 671 20.88 -1.68 3.59
C MET A 671 21.03 -2.69 2.45
N ALA A 672 22.24 -2.91 1.94
CA ALA A 672 22.53 -3.94 0.93
C ALA A 672 22.17 -5.35 1.45
N GLU A 673 22.54 -5.65 2.71
CA GLU A 673 22.15 -6.90 3.38
C GLU A 673 20.64 -7.10 3.44
N ARG A 674 19.90 -6.06 3.82
CA ARG A 674 18.42 -6.13 3.89
C ARG A 674 17.77 -6.33 2.54
N ILE A 675 18.27 -5.65 1.51
CA ILE A 675 17.72 -5.81 0.15
C ILE A 675 17.97 -7.24 -0.31
N ARG A 676 19.17 -7.79 -0.09
CA ARG A 676 19.46 -9.20 -0.34
C ARG A 676 18.42 -10.10 0.35
N ASP A 677 18.14 -9.86 1.63
CA ASP A 677 17.25 -10.69 2.43
C ASP A 677 15.76 -10.55 2.03
N SER A 678 15.40 -9.39 1.47
CA SER A 678 14.05 -9.11 0.98
C SER A 678 13.78 -9.62 -0.43
N GLN A 679 14.83 -9.79 -1.24
CA GLN A 679 14.73 -10.23 -2.62
C GLN A 679 14.91 -11.75 -2.74
N ARG A 680 14.33 -12.30 -3.81
CA ARG A 680 14.34 -13.74 -4.07
C ARG A 680 15.29 -14.03 -5.22
N PHE A 681 16.54 -14.22 -4.88
CA PHE A 681 17.53 -14.67 -5.83
C PHE A 681 17.67 -16.19 -5.79
N VAL A 682 17.84 -16.78 -6.96
CA VAL A 682 18.31 -18.15 -7.09
C VAL A 682 19.73 -18.22 -6.54
N PRO A 683 20.05 -19.13 -5.60
CA PRO A 683 21.41 -19.29 -5.10
C PRO A 683 22.42 -19.54 -6.23
N GLU A 684 23.66 -19.10 -6.05
CA GLU A 684 24.71 -19.29 -7.05
C GLU A 684 25.01 -20.77 -7.28
N GLY A 685 25.21 -21.16 -8.53
CA GLY A 685 25.40 -22.56 -8.93
C GLY A 685 24.12 -23.38 -9.05
N SER A 686 22.95 -22.80 -8.70
CA SER A 686 21.66 -23.52 -8.81
C SER A 686 21.28 -23.81 -10.25
N GLY A 687 21.65 -22.96 -11.22
CA GLY A 687 21.36 -23.16 -12.63
C GLY A 687 21.93 -24.47 -13.16
N SER A 688 23.23 -24.68 -13.00
CA SER A 688 23.88 -25.94 -13.40
C SER A 688 23.39 -27.15 -12.61
N ARG A 689 23.04 -26.95 -11.32
CA ARG A 689 22.51 -28.00 -10.44
C ARG A 689 21.12 -28.48 -10.86
N TYR A 690 20.27 -27.57 -11.37
CA TYR A 690 18.90 -27.88 -11.77
C TYR A 690 18.68 -28.00 -13.29
N ALA A 691 19.69 -27.73 -14.13
CA ALA A 691 19.60 -27.89 -15.59
C ALA A 691 18.96 -29.20 -16.04
N PRO A 692 19.33 -30.38 -15.48
CA PRO A 692 18.73 -31.65 -15.90
C PRO A 692 17.23 -31.77 -15.60
N MET A 693 16.70 -30.99 -14.65
CA MET A 693 15.28 -30.94 -14.31
C MET A 693 14.53 -29.96 -15.20
N ALA A 694 15.16 -28.82 -15.51
CA ALA A 694 14.62 -27.78 -16.38
C ALA A 694 14.49 -28.22 -17.84
N GLU A 695 15.35 -29.12 -18.32
CA GLU A 695 15.28 -29.68 -19.69
C GLU A 695 14.14 -30.71 -19.87
N LYS A 696 13.60 -31.26 -18.78
CA LYS A 696 12.50 -32.26 -18.81
C LYS A 696 11.10 -31.63 -18.74
N ASP A 697 11.01 -30.37 -18.37
CA ASP A 697 9.77 -29.59 -18.21
C ASP A 697 9.56 -28.63 -19.37
#